data_f8409cd3d9de072bb032d6f6453f913a
#
_entry.id   f8409cd3d9de072bb032d6f6453f913a
#
_cell.length_a   1.000
_cell.length_b   1.000
_cell.length_c   1.000
_cell.angle_alpha   90.00
_cell.angle_beta   90.00
_cell.angle_gamma   90.00
#
_symmetry.space_group_name_H-M   'P 1'
#
loop_
_entity.id
_entity.type
_entity.pdbx_description
1 polymer ?
#
loop_
_entity_poly.entity_id
_entity_poly.type
_entity_poly.pdbx_seq_one_letter_code
_entity_poly.pdbx_strand_id
1 'polypeptide(L)'
;MKTIKRLATLALAVFTSVGVWADVPFTPTTLTATGEFAENTTWYTMTIGAGKLRISDNNGANKITVGGYLNAADENLWCFVGNETDGFMIFNKQAGATKALTAPTAITGSNDGTSYAILADIATLNASTHTNLWNFQAATATSNGSALTVQGAYYVSEKGYSNNILNIRGGALAFWYRGYDNGSAIIISPVSKTCTVDLNNGAFTAWNSGHTYASNWQSSTTSPTLTLNTGANNMSVNGTNINIAAGKNLTSTTGSCTATLSVEAEWVITGYSFKFKNAAANANALTITAGETTMNVTDEEQTISVSGLEKQSTAFVVEGDNHNVLLYDFTVQVSRAFVEPEPQQDLFITRSGAIPYRIPALAAAKNGNLIAISDYRPCGADIGYGEVDIVARISKDNGKTWGTQFTIADGTGNAASRDCGFGDAAVVADRESNEVLLISVCGKMPCTQGTRENPNPVARFRSHDGGETWTAYEDITEDIYSIFDNRADAVRSIFFGSGRICQSRLVKVKDYYRLYAALWTRDNGNRVLYSDDFGETWNSLGYEEFPAPNGNEPKCEELPDGTVVLSSRTGGGRFFNFFTFTDINKAEGKWGTVAKSQASNNGTFGADCNGEIMIVPAVRNSDGKEVYVALQSVPMASSRQNVGIYYKELASLQDMADPNTFAANWDGNHQASYIGSAYSTMIMQANDSIAFLYEESTYGADYTNVYKSYSLEDITNGAYTFKKEINHTDYIKALLKEKINAKKGLPTGNAVGMLDESKTQELEQALANVETVYENNPTVESYLNACNLIEDAFQNAAIKLENRKVYTIQNKAHSGHFMTVASDRFTGTTDGTAETAKFVFFENEDGTWKIYNKEADTYVGKIGLDYSAVPRASETEAEKYLVTSSAEGWSTLKSTTSTNTAHAWLHDNKLTPCYVVGWADTEEASKWKIVPTGEQLTAILNVADETKNESLKFYDLTGRQLLHAPATGIYISSDRKKRLAR
;
A
#
# COMPACT_ATOMS: atom_id res chain seq x y z
N MET A 1 -42.64 -27.75 -23.23
CA MET A 1 -42.51 -27.81 -24.70
C MET A 1 -43.45 -26.88 -25.45
N LYS A 2 -44.76 -26.69 -25.11
CA LYS A 2 -45.66 -25.74 -25.80
C LYS A 2 -45.30 -24.27 -25.55
N THR A 3 -44.73 -23.91 -24.38
CA THR A 3 -44.34 -22.55 -24.02
C THR A 3 -43.06 -22.14 -24.70
N ILE A 4 -42.08 -23.05 -24.82
CA ILE A 4 -40.82 -22.83 -25.52
C ILE A 4 -41.06 -22.61 -27.04
N LYS A 5 -42.01 -23.36 -27.63
CA LYS A 5 -42.42 -23.15 -29.05
C LYS A 5 -43.06 -21.77 -29.26
N ARG A 6 -43.75 -21.18 -28.28
CA ARG A 6 -44.29 -19.80 -28.42
C ARG A 6 -43.21 -18.72 -28.32
N LEU A 7 -42.17 -18.90 -27.47
CA LEU A 7 -41.03 -17.98 -27.42
C LEU A 7 -40.17 -18.08 -28.71
N ALA A 8 -39.90 -19.30 -29.23
CA ALA A 8 -39.20 -19.50 -30.47
C ALA A 8 -40.00 -18.95 -31.69
N THR A 9 -41.35 -19.02 -31.65
CA THR A 9 -42.19 -18.48 -32.70
C THR A 9 -42.29 -16.96 -32.64
N LEU A 10 -42.16 -16.31 -31.50
CA LEU A 10 -42.08 -14.87 -31.37
C LEU A 10 -40.72 -14.35 -31.84
N ALA A 11 -39.61 -15.05 -31.57
CA ALA A 11 -38.28 -14.71 -32.03
C ALA A 11 -38.11 -14.89 -33.55
N LEU A 12 -38.85 -15.80 -34.19
CA LEU A 12 -38.75 -16.08 -35.64
C LEU A 12 -39.64 -15.18 -36.50
N ALA A 13 -40.62 -14.46 -35.93
CA ALA A 13 -41.56 -13.60 -36.69
C ALA A 13 -41.07 -12.16 -36.90
N VAL A 14 -39.88 -11.80 -36.40
CA VAL A 14 -39.37 -10.42 -36.40
C VAL A 14 -38.43 -10.11 -37.58
N PHE A 15 -38.14 -11.04 -38.47
CA PHE A 15 -37.06 -10.85 -39.45
C PHE A 15 -37.46 -10.53 -40.88
N THR A 16 -38.44 -9.66 -41.11
CA THR A 16 -38.69 -9.11 -42.44
C THR A 16 -39.17 -7.65 -42.40
N SER A 17 -38.50 -6.79 -41.69
CA SER A 17 -38.59 -5.34 -41.98
C SER A 17 -37.27 -4.66 -41.60
N VAL A 18 -36.52 -4.21 -42.58
CA VAL A 18 -35.44 -3.23 -42.40
C VAL A 18 -36.14 -1.94 -42.00
N GLY A 19 -36.44 -1.83 -40.70
CA GLY A 19 -36.90 -0.58 -40.08
C GLY A 19 -35.72 0.22 -39.59
N VAL A 20 -35.70 1.49 -39.81
CA VAL A 20 -34.77 2.48 -39.27
C VAL A 20 -34.78 2.32 -37.74
N TRP A 21 -33.64 1.90 -37.19
CA TRP A 21 -33.45 1.81 -35.76
C TRP A 21 -33.39 3.21 -35.15
N ALA A 22 -34.31 3.56 -34.31
CA ALA A 22 -34.28 4.82 -33.57
C ALA A 22 -33.68 4.62 -32.19
N ASP A 23 -32.70 5.40 -31.88
CA ASP A 23 -32.15 5.93 -30.63
C ASP A 23 -31.93 5.04 -29.39
N VAL A 24 -31.81 3.72 -29.45
CA VAL A 24 -31.27 2.94 -28.31
C VAL A 24 -29.75 2.83 -28.41
N PRO A 25 -29.02 2.90 -27.28
CA PRO A 25 -27.54 2.98 -27.27
C PRO A 25 -26.86 1.61 -27.45
N PHE A 26 -27.57 0.64 -27.98
CA PHE A 26 -27.08 -0.73 -28.12
C PHE A 26 -27.63 -1.40 -29.41
N THR A 27 -26.89 -2.40 -29.85
CA THR A 27 -27.34 -3.31 -30.93
C THR A 27 -28.00 -4.53 -30.28
N PRO A 28 -29.29 -4.75 -30.50
CA PRO A 28 -29.96 -5.95 -29.99
C PRO A 28 -29.32 -7.22 -30.55
N THR A 29 -29.24 -8.25 -29.73
CA THR A 29 -28.82 -9.58 -30.13
C THR A 29 -30.01 -10.53 -30.27
N THR A 30 -29.77 -11.74 -30.71
CA THR A 30 -30.78 -12.78 -30.81
C THR A 30 -30.33 -14.02 -30.03
N LEU A 31 -31.28 -14.79 -29.58
CA LEU A 31 -31.02 -16.13 -29.07
C LEU A 31 -31.03 -17.12 -30.22
N THR A 32 -30.16 -18.13 -30.17
CA THR A 32 -30.14 -19.25 -31.10
C THR A 32 -31.40 -20.10 -30.98
N ALA A 33 -31.60 -21.01 -31.91
CA ALA A 33 -32.72 -21.95 -31.86
C ALA A 33 -32.69 -22.88 -30.62
N THR A 34 -31.51 -23.04 -30.01
CA THR A 34 -31.30 -23.79 -28.74
C THR A 34 -31.48 -22.90 -27.50
N GLY A 35 -31.75 -21.61 -27.69
CA GLY A 35 -31.94 -20.64 -26.59
C GLY A 35 -30.64 -20.10 -25.98
N GLU A 36 -29.52 -20.20 -26.67
CA GLU A 36 -28.22 -19.64 -26.26
C GLU A 36 -27.97 -18.27 -26.95
N PHE A 37 -27.03 -17.50 -26.46
CA PHE A 37 -26.61 -16.25 -27.13
C PHE A 37 -25.94 -16.55 -28.47
N ALA A 38 -26.21 -15.72 -29.45
CA ALA A 38 -25.50 -15.79 -30.73
C ALA A 38 -24.00 -15.51 -30.55
N GLU A 39 -23.13 -16.17 -31.32
CA GLU A 39 -21.67 -16.06 -31.22
C GLU A 39 -21.18 -14.61 -31.44
N ASN A 40 -21.91 -13.83 -32.22
CA ASN A 40 -21.59 -12.42 -32.47
C ASN A 40 -22.30 -11.41 -31.55
N THR A 41 -22.79 -11.87 -30.39
CA THR A 41 -23.45 -11.01 -29.41
C THR A 41 -22.53 -9.88 -28.94
N THR A 42 -23.00 -8.64 -29.09
CA THR A 42 -22.31 -7.47 -28.51
C THR A 42 -22.68 -7.34 -27.04
N TRP A 43 -21.68 -7.28 -26.20
CA TRP A 43 -21.82 -7.11 -24.76
C TRP A 43 -21.64 -5.65 -24.34
N TYR A 44 -22.31 -5.26 -23.27
CA TYR A 44 -22.34 -3.89 -22.76
C TYR A 44 -22.09 -3.86 -21.25
N THR A 45 -21.46 -2.81 -20.77
CA THR A 45 -21.54 -2.44 -19.35
C THR A 45 -22.68 -1.45 -19.16
N MET A 46 -23.37 -1.55 -18.02
CA MET A 46 -24.40 -0.60 -17.61
C MET A 46 -23.93 0.14 -16.36
N THR A 47 -23.83 1.46 -16.44
CA THR A 47 -23.39 2.32 -15.32
C THR A 47 -24.55 3.18 -14.87
N ILE A 48 -24.82 3.18 -13.55
CA ILE A 48 -25.83 4.01 -12.91
C ILE A 48 -25.21 4.81 -11.76
N GLY A 49 -25.40 6.12 -11.73
CA GLY A 49 -24.64 6.98 -10.82
C GLY A 49 -23.14 6.82 -11.05
N ALA A 50 -22.36 6.53 -10.00
CA ALA A 50 -20.92 6.28 -10.08
C ALA A 50 -20.59 4.77 -10.17
N GLY A 51 -21.58 3.87 -10.27
CA GLY A 51 -21.37 2.44 -10.20
C GLY A 51 -21.89 1.67 -11.41
N LYS A 52 -21.21 0.57 -11.75
CA LYS A 52 -21.65 -0.38 -12.77
C LYS A 52 -22.58 -1.42 -12.16
N LEU A 53 -23.50 -1.94 -12.97
CA LEU A 53 -24.38 -3.03 -12.59
C LEU A 53 -23.65 -4.36 -12.69
N ARG A 54 -23.75 -5.13 -11.63
CA ARG A 54 -23.19 -6.49 -11.51
C ARG A 54 -24.22 -7.44 -10.91
N ILE A 55 -24.27 -8.68 -11.37
CA ILE A 55 -24.96 -9.72 -10.62
C ILE A 55 -24.09 -10.10 -9.41
N SER A 56 -24.70 -10.15 -8.22
CA SER A 56 -24.12 -10.90 -7.11
C SER A 56 -24.64 -12.33 -7.24
N ASP A 57 -23.74 -13.28 -7.36
CA ASP A 57 -24.18 -14.66 -7.30
C ASP A 57 -24.77 -14.94 -5.93
N ASN A 58 -25.97 -15.56 -5.95
CA ASN A 58 -26.59 -15.60 -4.82
C ASN A 58 -27.71 -16.52 -4.72
N ASN A 59 -27.67 -17.13 -3.78
CA ASN A 59 -28.58 -17.92 -3.02
C ASN A 59 -30.01 -17.47 -3.05
N GLY A 60 -30.52 -17.37 -4.28
CA GLY A 60 -31.98 -17.21 -4.53
C GLY A 60 -32.53 -15.80 -4.42
N ALA A 61 -31.71 -14.79 -4.12
CA ALA A 61 -32.18 -13.41 -4.15
C ALA A 61 -31.96 -12.73 -5.51
N ASN A 62 -31.08 -13.28 -6.37
CA ASN A 62 -30.75 -12.79 -7.72
C ASN A 62 -30.63 -11.25 -7.83
N LYS A 63 -30.16 -10.62 -6.76
CA LYS A 63 -30.04 -9.16 -6.69
C LYS A 63 -28.92 -8.67 -7.58
N ILE A 64 -29.13 -7.51 -8.17
CA ILE A 64 -28.14 -6.82 -8.95
C ILE A 64 -27.53 -5.74 -8.06
N THR A 65 -26.23 -5.79 -7.86
CA THR A 65 -25.47 -4.80 -7.09
C THR A 65 -24.97 -3.68 -7.99
N VAL A 66 -24.70 -2.53 -7.40
CA VAL A 66 -24.15 -1.36 -8.07
C VAL A 66 -22.89 -0.97 -7.33
N GLY A 67 -21.75 -0.91 -8.03
CA GLY A 67 -20.45 -0.58 -7.43
C GLY A 67 -19.41 -0.12 -8.45
N GLY A 68 -18.25 0.25 -7.97
CA GLY A 68 -17.14 0.78 -8.78
C GLY A 68 -16.40 -0.29 -9.59
N TYR A 69 -17.11 -1.15 -10.27
CA TYR A 69 -16.57 -2.26 -11.06
C TYR A 69 -15.80 -1.75 -12.28
N LEU A 70 -14.53 -2.04 -12.33
CA LEU A 70 -13.64 -1.56 -13.41
C LEU A 70 -13.60 -2.52 -14.60
N ASN A 71 -13.89 -3.82 -14.41
CA ASN A 71 -13.66 -4.86 -15.42
C ASN A 71 -14.90 -5.25 -16.20
N ALA A 72 -14.66 -5.74 -17.43
CA ALA A 72 -15.67 -6.39 -18.27
C ALA A 72 -15.81 -7.89 -17.91
N ALA A 73 -15.83 -8.23 -16.62
CA ALA A 73 -16.10 -9.58 -16.15
C ALA A 73 -17.53 -10.01 -16.53
N ASP A 74 -17.77 -11.29 -16.76
CA ASP A 74 -19.05 -11.82 -17.24
C ASP A 74 -20.24 -11.41 -16.39
N GLU A 75 -20.06 -11.26 -15.07
CA GLU A 75 -21.06 -10.73 -14.15
C GLU A 75 -21.43 -9.26 -14.38
N ASN A 76 -20.59 -8.48 -15.06
CA ASN A 76 -20.79 -7.06 -15.38
C ASN A 76 -21.30 -6.85 -16.81
N LEU A 77 -21.40 -7.90 -17.62
CA LEU A 77 -21.72 -7.82 -19.02
C LEU A 77 -23.20 -8.11 -19.28
N TRP A 78 -23.79 -7.25 -20.07
CA TRP A 78 -25.22 -7.27 -20.37
C TRP A 78 -25.44 -7.26 -21.88
N CYS A 79 -26.50 -7.92 -22.34
CA CYS A 79 -26.98 -7.82 -23.70
C CYS A 79 -28.52 -7.66 -23.72
N PHE A 80 -29.02 -7.26 -24.87
CA PHE A 80 -30.40 -6.86 -25.04
C PHE A 80 -31.03 -7.66 -26.18
N VAL A 81 -32.18 -8.29 -25.91
CA VAL A 81 -32.95 -9.10 -26.87
C VAL A 81 -34.35 -8.53 -26.99
N GLY A 82 -34.77 -8.16 -28.19
CA GLY A 82 -36.10 -7.58 -28.45
C GLY A 82 -36.07 -6.40 -29.39
N ASN A 83 -37.09 -5.58 -29.36
CA ASN A 83 -37.24 -4.38 -30.15
C ASN A 83 -38.02 -3.29 -29.41
N GLU A 84 -38.10 -2.10 -29.92
CA GLU A 84 -38.77 -0.95 -29.29
C GLU A 84 -40.29 -1.16 -29.15
N THR A 85 -40.92 -1.85 -30.10
CA THR A 85 -42.36 -2.07 -30.10
C THR A 85 -42.76 -3.05 -29.02
N ASP A 86 -42.04 -4.16 -28.89
CA ASP A 86 -42.35 -5.24 -27.96
C ASP A 86 -41.62 -5.10 -26.61
N GLY A 87 -40.59 -4.23 -26.49
CA GLY A 87 -39.68 -4.07 -25.37
C GLY A 87 -38.48 -4.98 -25.48
N PHE A 88 -37.50 -4.72 -24.63
CA PHE A 88 -36.26 -5.47 -24.58
C PHE A 88 -36.17 -6.33 -23.33
N MET A 89 -35.71 -7.55 -23.48
CA MET A 89 -35.19 -8.36 -22.36
C MET A 89 -33.72 -8.01 -22.15
N ILE A 90 -33.31 -7.90 -20.92
CA ILE A 90 -31.95 -7.59 -20.49
C ILE A 90 -31.35 -8.84 -19.85
N PHE A 91 -30.29 -9.37 -20.44
CA PHE A 91 -29.61 -10.58 -19.98
C PHE A 91 -28.23 -10.23 -19.46
N ASN A 92 -27.78 -11.01 -18.48
CA ASN A 92 -26.40 -10.96 -17.99
C ASN A 92 -25.59 -12.14 -18.53
N LYS A 93 -24.35 -11.92 -18.94
CA LYS A 93 -23.51 -12.94 -19.58
C LYS A 93 -23.29 -14.16 -18.69
N GLN A 94 -22.92 -13.95 -17.41
CA GLN A 94 -22.69 -15.03 -16.45
C GLN A 94 -23.99 -15.79 -16.07
N ALA A 95 -25.10 -15.07 -15.95
CA ALA A 95 -26.38 -15.70 -15.62
C ALA A 95 -26.93 -16.54 -16.76
N GLY A 96 -26.45 -16.32 -17.99
CA GLY A 96 -26.86 -17.07 -19.17
C GLY A 96 -28.21 -16.65 -19.74
N ALA A 97 -28.58 -17.26 -20.87
CA ALA A 97 -29.73 -16.88 -21.65
C ALA A 97 -31.07 -17.40 -21.09
N THR A 98 -31.06 -18.11 -19.97
CA THR A 98 -32.29 -18.58 -19.30
C THR A 98 -32.87 -17.59 -18.30
N LYS A 99 -32.07 -16.62 -17.84
CA LYS A 99 -32.46 -15.63 -16.80
C LYS A 99 -32.40 -14.23 -17.33
N ALA A 100 -33.45 -13.46 -17.19
CA ALA A 100 -33.52 -12.07 -17.60
C ALA A 100 -33.78 -11.13 -16.42
N LEU A 101 -33.36 -9.87 -16.55
CA LEU A 101 -33.71 -8.81 -15.62
C LEU A 101 -35.23 -8.68 -15.50
N THR A 102 -35.74 -8.73 -14.29
CA THR A 102 -37.14 -8.88 -13.99
C THR A 102 -37.60 -7.93 -12.89
N ALA A 103 -38.77 -7.36 -13.07
CA ALA A 103 -39.46 -6.50 -12.10
C ALA A 103 -40.77 -7.13 -11.61
N PRO A 104 -41.21 -6.87 -10.36
CA PRO A 104 -42.57 -7.13 -9.92
C PRO A 104 -43.52 -6.15 -10.62
N THR A 105 -44.65 -6.66 -11.21
CA THR A 105 -45.65 -5.86 -11.93
C THR A 105 -46.48 -4.92 -11.03
N ALA A 106 -46.42 -5.07 -9.73
CA ALA A 106 -47.19 -4.32 -8.77
C ALA A 106 -46.33 -3.50 -7.82
N ILE A 107 -45.45 -2.64 -8.35
CA ILE A 107 -44.77 -1.62 -7.52
C ILE A 107 -45.78 -0.51 -7.26
N THR A 108 -46.52 -0.63 -6.17
CA THR A 108 -47.49 0.36 -5.74
C THR A 108 -46.85 1.33 -4.75
N GLY A 109 -46.33 2.40 -5.30
CA GLY A 109 -46.42 3.68 -4.68
C GLY A 109 -45.78 3.94 -3.34
N SER A 110 -44.66 3.36 -2.97
CA SER A 110 -43.81 3.97 -1.96
C SER A 110 -42.35 3.61 -2.17
N ASN A 111 -41.46 4.56 -1.88
CA ASN A 111 -40.00 4.39 -1.85
C ASN A 111 -39.57 3.49 -0.69
N ASP A 112 -40.29 2.39 -0.44
CA ASP A 112 -40.06 1.54 0.74
C ASP A 112 -38.83 0.67 0.65
N GLY A 113 -38.16 0.66 -0.52
CA GLY A 113 -36.90 -0.05 -0.73
C GLY A 113 -36.97 -1.55 -0.66
N THR A 114 -38.17 -2.12 -0.72
CA THR A 114 -38.36 -3.56 -0.68
C THR A 114 -38.44 -4.18 -2.07
N SER A 115 -38.63 -3.37 -3.11
CA SER A 115 -38.73 -3.79 -4.49
C SER A 115 -37.39 -3.62 -5.21
N TYR A 116 -36.70 -4.74 -5.42
CA TYR A 116 -35.43 -4.79 -6.15
C TYR A 116 -35.64 -5.43 -7.52
N ALA A 117 -34.85 -4.98 -8.51
CA ALA A 117 -34.69 -5.70 -9.77
C ALA A 117 -33.89 -6.99 -9.51
N ILE A 118 -34.35 -8.09 -10.07
CA ILE A 118 -33.74 -9.41 -9.91
C ILE A 118 -33.54 -10.08 -11.27
N LEU A 119 -32.70 -11.12 -11.32
CA LEU A 119 -32.67 -12.05 -12.46
C LEU A 119 -33.58 -13.23 -12.19
N ALA A 120 -34.59 -13.46 -13.04
CA ALA A 120 -35.49 -14.56 -12.93
C ALA A 120 -35.45 -15.46 -14.17
N ASP A 121 -35.69 -16.75 -13.97
CA ASP A 121 -35.79 -17.74 -15.03
C ASP A 121 -37.03 -17.46 -15.89
N ILE A 122 -36.82 -17.15 -17.18
CA ILE A 122 -37.87 -16.78 -18.12
C ILE A 122 -38.86 -17.91 -18.39
N ALA A 123 -38.47 -19.16 -18.20
CA ALA A 123 -39.36 -20.30 -18.39
C ALA A 123 -40.36 -20.49 -17.21
N THR A 124 -40.01 -19.98 -16.04
CA THR A 124 -40.84 -20.11 -14.82
C THR A 124 -41.43 -18.77 -14.37
N LEU A 125 -41.19 -17.68 -15.12
CA LEU A 125 -41.68 -16.36 -14.79
C LEU A 125 -43.20 -16.32 -14.68
N ASN A 126 -43.73 -15.87 -13.56
CA ASN A 126 -45.14 -15.63 -13.39
C ASN A 126 -45.51 -14.26 -14.00
N ALA A 127 -46.01 -14.31 -15.25
CA ALA A 127 -46.37 -13.11 -16.00
C ALA A 127 -47.52 -12.29 -15.41
N SER A 128 -48.26 -12.83 -14.43
CA SER A 128 -49.29 -12.05 -13.71
C SER A 128 -48.74 -11.18 -12.56
N THR A 129 -47.54 -11.48 -12.11
CA THR A 129 -46.91 -10.79 -10.97
C THR A 129 -45.54 -10.19 -11.30
N HIS A 130 -44.97 -10.55 -12.46
CA HIS A 130 -43.63 -10.08 -12.87
C HIS A 130 -43.57 -9.84 -14.37
N THR A 131 -42.71 -8.87 -14.77
CA THR A 131 -42.34 -8.64 -16.17
C THR A 131 -40.84 -8.62 -16.32
N ASN A 132 -40.34 -9.00 -17.50
CA ASN A 132 -38.94 -8.94 -17.91
C ASN A 132 -38.75 -8.12 -19.20
N LEU A 133 -39.72 -7.27 -19.53
CA LEU A 133 -39.65 -6.39 -20.70
C LEU A 133 -39.45 -4.94 -20.28
N TRP A 134 -38.50 -4.26 -20.95
CA TRP A 134 -38.03 -2.95 -20.61
C TRP A 134 -38.14 -1.99 -21.81
N ASN A 135 -38.39 -0.71 -21.48
CA ASN A 135 -38.31 0.41 -22.41
C ASN A 135 -37.12 1.30 -22.06
N PHE A 136 -36.53 1.89 -23.07
CA PHE A 136 -35.38 2.81 -22.96
C PHE A 136 -35.82 4.20 -23.47
N GLN A 137 -35.56 5.23 -22.69
CA GLN A 137 -35.82 6.62 -23.02
C GLN A 137 -34.58 7.45 -22.79
N ALA A 138 -34.12 8.22 -23.80
CA ALA A 138 -33.02 9.11 -23.64
C ALA A 138 -33.26 10.11 -22.47
N ALA A 139 -32.31 10.18 -21.56
CA ALA A 139 -32.40 11.03 -20.39
C ALA A 139 -31.92 12.45 -20.76
N THR A 140 -32.83 13.42 -20.76
CA THR A 140 -32.53 14.82 -21.09
C THR A 140 -32.61 15.75 -19.88
N ALA A 141 -33.45 15.42 -18.90
CA ALA A 141 -33.59 16.12 -17.65
C ALA A 141 -34.21 15.20 -16.60
N THR A 142 -34.08 15.54 -15.34
CA THR A 142 -34.77 14.86 -14.23
C THR A 142 -36.26 15.25 -14.19
N SER A 143 -37.09 14.49 -13.48
CA SER A 143 -38.54 14.73 -13.35
C SER A 143 -38.91 16.11 -12.78
N ASN A 144 -38.03 16.70 -11.98
CA ASN A 144 -38.19 18.01 -11.40
C ASN A 144 -37.52 19.15 -12.22
N GLY A 145 -37.01 18.80 -13.42
CA GLY A 145 -36.36 19.78 -14.32
C GLY A 145 -34.92 20.12 -13.97
N SER A 146 -34.31 19.46 -12.97
CA SER A 146 -32.89 19.64 -12.69
C SER A 146 -32.02 19.08 -13.81
N ALA A 147 -30.84 19.68 -14.02
CA ALA A 147 -29.88 19.20 -15.00
C ALA A 147 -29.36 17.80 -14.65
N LEU A 148 -29.13 16.98 -15.68
CA LEU A 148 -28.43 15.72 -15.51
C LEU A 148 -26.95 15.93 -15.22
N THR A 149 -26.42 15.12 -14.32
CA THR A 149 -24.98 15.08 -14.01
C THR A 149 -24.17 14.27 -15.02
N VAL A 150 -24.84 13.47 -15.87
CA VAL A 150 -24.21 12.64 -16.90
C VAL A 150 -24.91 12.83 -18.25
N GLN A 151 -24.13 12.85 -19.32
CA GLN A 151 -24.64 12.96 -20.70
C GLN A 151 -24.75 11.57 -21.35
N GLY A 152 -25.64 11.41 -22.32
CA GLY A 152 -25.80 10.15 -23.05
C GLY A 152 -26.43 9.01 -22.24
N ALA A 153 -27.04 9.33 -21.12
CA ALA A 153 -27.73 8.34 -20.29
C ALA A 153 -29.15 8.06 -20.76
N TYR A 154 -29.69 6.94 -20.28
CA TYR A 154 -31.07 6.50 -20.55
C TYR A 154 -31.80 6.24 -19.24
N TYR A 155 -33.11 6.50 -19.22
CA TYR A 155 -34.01 5.99 -18.22
C TYR A 155 -34.57 4.67 -18.70
N VAL A 156 -34.47 3.65 -17.86
CA VAL A 156 -34.96 2.30 -18.15
C VAL A 156 -36.18 2.01 -17.30
N SER A 157 -37.33 1.87 -17.95
CA SER A 157 -38.59 1.63 -17.28
C SER A 157 -39.15 0.27 -17.67
N GLU A 158 -39.94 -0.28 -16.76
CA GLU A 158 -40.73 -1.48 -17.02
C GLU A 158 -41.77 -1.22 -18.12
N LYS A 159 -41.85 -2.12 -19.10
CA LYS A 159 -42.84 -2.02 -20.16
C LYS A 159 -44.26 -2.19 -19.65
N GLY A 160 -45.10 -1.21 -19.95
CA GLY A 160 -46.50 -1.16 -19.43
C GLY A 160 -46.64 -0.42 -18.09
N TYR A 161 -45.50 -0.08 -17.44
CA TYR A 161 -45.47 0.63 -16.15
C TYR A 161 -44.39 1.73 -16.19
N SER A 162 -44.64 2.77 -16.96
CA SER A 162 -43.66 3.85 -17.19
C SER A 162 -43.18 4.60 -15.94
N ASN A 163 -43.88 4.42 -14.81
CA ASN A 163 -43.49 4.98 -13.53
C ASN A 163 -42.51 4.07 -12.72
N ASN A 164 -42.31 2.84 -13.17
CA ASN A 164 -41.37 1.91 -12.55
C ASN A 164 -40.02 2.04 -13.23
N ILE A 165 -39.18 2.92 -12.71
CA ILE A 165 -37.89 3.26 -13.31
C ILE A 165 -36.77 2.67 -12.49
N LEU A 166 -35.82 2.02 -13.15
CA LEU A 166 -34.61 1.51 -12.48
C LEU A 166 -33.85 2.65 -11.80
N ASN A 167 -33.45 2.44 -10.57
CA ASN A 167 -32.74 3.40 -9.74
C ASN A 167 -31.78 2.66 -8.81
N ILE A 168 -30.81 3.39 -8.24
CA ILE A 168 -29.87 2.85 -7.26
C ILE A 168 -30.40 3.09 -5.82
N ARG A 169 -30.37 2.06 -4.98
CA ARG A 169 -30.69 2.16 -3.56
C ARG A 169 -29.82 1.23 -2.73
N GLY A 170 -29.07 1.82 -1.78
CA GLY A 170 -28.25 1.02 -0.87
C GLY A 170 -27.25 0.10 -1.58
N GLY A 171 -26.70 0.52 -2.72
CA GLY A 171 -25.77 -0.30 -3.51
C GLY A 171 -26.43 -1.42 -4.35
N ALA A 172 -27.75 -1.44 -4.46
CA ALA A 172 -28.48 -2.41 -5.28
C ALA A 172 -29.38 -1.73 -6.31
N LEU A 173 -29.68 -2.44 -7.41
CA LEU A 173 -30.63 -2.00 -8.42
C LEU A 173 -32.06 -2.17 -7.90
N ALA A 174 -32.76 -1.07 -7.79
CA ALA A 174 -34.12 -0.97 -7.23
C ALA A 174 -35.04 -0.18 -8.19
N PHE A 175 -36.19 0.22 -7.70
CA PHE A 175 -37.15 1.00 -8.47
C PHE A 175 -37.50 2.32 -7.79
N TRP A 176 -37.71 3.35 -8.64
CA TRP A 176 -38.23 4.64 -8.22
C TRP A 176 -39.57 4.89 -8.89
N TYR A 177 -40.61 5.08 -8.09
CA TYR A 177 -41.99 5.11 -8.58
C TYR A 177 -42.48 6.51 -8.99
N ARG A 178 -41.90 7.60 -8.47
CA ARG A 178 -42.44 8.97 -8.64
C ARG A 178 -41.76 9.80 -9.69
N GLY A 179 -41.00 9.21 -10.55
CA GLY A 179 -40.25 9.93 -11.56
C GLY A 179 -38.79 9.45 -11.62
N TYR A 180 -37.98 10.23 -12.25
CA TYR A 180 -36.58 9.88 -12.49
C TYR A 180 -35.67 11.03 -12.08
N ASP A 181 -34.50 10.69 -11.56
CA ASP A 181 -33.47 11.60 -11.07
C ASP A 181 -32.10 11.15 -11.62
N ASN A 182 -31.00 11.79 -11.14
CA ASN A 182 -29.66 11.41 -11.51
C ASN A 182 -29.28 9.96 -11.10
N GLY A 183 -29.92 9.42 -10.06
CA GLY A 183 -29.76 8.02 -9.64
C GLY A 183 -30.50 7.01 -10.52
N SER A 184 -31.33 7.46 -11.46
CA SER A 184 -32.01 6.65 -12.48
C SER A 184 -31.33 6.69 -13.84
N ALA A 185 -30.35 7.57 -14.05
CA ALA A 185 -29.68 7.75 -15.31
C ALA A 185 -28.65 6.65 -15.56
N ILE A 186 -28.89 5.80 -16.55
CA ILE A 186 -28.06 4.64 -16.90
C ILE A 186 -27.28 4.93 -18.18
N ILE A 187 -25.97 4.82 -18.11
CA ILE A 187 -25.09 4.82 -19.29
C ILE A 187 -24.89 3.38 -19.74
N ILE A 188 -25.08 3.11 -21.02
CA ILE A 188 -24.88 1.80 -21.64
C ILE A 188 -23.70 1.93 -22.59
N SER A 189 -22.61 1.24 -22.31
CA SER A 189 -21.38 1.33 -23.07
C SER A 189 -21.03 -0.01 -23.68
N PRO A 190 -20.80 -0.10 -25.00
CA PRO A 190 -20.39 -1.35 -25.62
C PRO A 190 -19.00 -1.74 -25.10
N VAL A 191 -18.82 -3.02 -24.85
CA VAL A 191 -17.49 -3.58 -24.61
C VAL A 191 -16.85 -3.79 -25.97
N SER A 192 -16.32 -2.73 -26.51
CA SER A 192 -15.62 -2.72 -27.79
C SER A 192 -14.12 -2.82 -27.54
N LYS A 193 -13.43 -3.57 -28.40
CA LYS A 193 -11.96 -3.62 -28.40
C LYS A 193 -11.33 -2.30 -28.83
N THR A 194 -12.10 -1.40 -29.44
CA THR A 194 -11.62 -0.11 -29.94
C THR A 194 -12.65 0.98 -29.70
N CYS A 195 -12.20 2.15 -29.29
CA CYS A 195 -12.99 3.38 -29.30
C CYS A 195 -12.16 4.53 -29.87
N THR A 196 -12.84 5.55 -30.38
CA THR A 196 -12.20 6.81 -30.80
C THR A 196 -12.61 7.89 -29.80
N VAL A 197 -11.62 8.59 -29.24
CA VAL A 197 -11.85 9.70 -28.31
C VAL A 197 -11.52 11.01 -29.05
N ASP A 198 -12.47 11.92 -29.09
CA ASP A 198 -12.30 13.27 -29.61
C ASP A 198 -11.85 14.20 -28.48
N LEU A 199 -10.60 14.63 -28.54
CA LEU A 199 -10.03 15.53 -27.54
C LEU A 199 -10.49 17.00 -27.66
N ASN A 200 -11.14 17.37 -28.78
CA ASN A 200 -11.60 18.72 -29.05
C ASN A 200 -13.01 19.00 -28.52
N ASN A 201 -13.83 18.01 -28.29
CA ASN A 201 -15.22 18.18 -27.87
C ASN A 201 -15.39 18.26 -26.34
N GLY A 202 -14.66 19.18 -25.72
CA GLY A 202 -14.75 19.41 -24.25
C GLY A 202 -13.96 18.41 -23.41
N ALA A 203 -13.10 17.58 -24.02
CA ALA A 203 -12.25 16.64 -23.30
C ALA A 203 -11.21 17.35 -22.42
N PHE A 204 -10.77 18.56 -22.81
CA PHE A 204 -9.88 19.38 -21.99
C PHE A 204 -10.66 20.49 -21.31
N THR A 205 -10.99 20.32 -20.07
CA THR A 205 -11.68 21.34 -19.29
C THR A 205 -10.72 22.29 -18.60
N ALA A 206 -11.12 23.54 -18.57
CA ALA A 206 -10.57 24.66 -17.87
C ALA A 206 -9.51 25.48 -18.61
N TRP A 207 -9.98 26.31 -19.49
CA TRP A 207 -9.34 27.57 -19.81
C TRP A 207 -9.82 28.65 -18.82
N ASN A 208 -8.90 29.22 -18.06
CA ASN A 208 -9.13 30.51 -17.42
C ASN A 208 -8.69 31.64 -18.37
N SER A 209 -9.43 32.74 -18.44
CA SER A 209 -9.30 33.87 -19.33
C SER A 209 -7.99 34.69 -19.29
N GLY A 210 -6.93 34.16 -18.75
CA GLY A 210 -5.56 34.70 -18.84
C GLY A 210 -4.67 33.58 -19.39
N HIS A 211 -3.89 33.88 -20.43
CA HIS A 211 -3.01 32.95 -21.13
C HIS A 211 -2.10 32.13 -20.20
N THR A 212 -2.66 31.13 -19.53
CA THR A 212 -1.91 30.25 -18.61
C THR A 212 -1.54 28.99 -19.39
N TYR A 213 -0.27 28.86 -19.73
CA TYR A 213 0.28 27.62 -20.25
C TYR A 213 0.36 26.58 -19.14
N ALA A 214 0.03 25.35 -19.43
CA ALA A 214 0.17 24.21 -18.54
C ALA A 214 1.02 23.12 -19.19
N SER A 215 1.57 22.26 -18.38
CA SER A 215 2.38 21.13 -18.83
C SER A 215 1.56 19.86 -19.05
N ASN A 216 0.38 19.76 -18.45
CA ASN A 216 -0.41 18.53 -18.44
C ASN A 216 -1.91 18.82 -18.58
N TRP A 217 -2.56 18.07 -19.46
CA TRP A 217 -3.99 18.13 -19.72
C TRP A 217 -4.58 16.73 -19.76
N GLN A 218 -5.74 16.57 -19.19
CA GLN A 218 -6.47 15.30 -19.14
C GLN A 218 -7.84 15.42 -19.80
N SER A 219 -8.29 14.35 -20.44
CA SER A 219 -9.69 14.19 -20.82
C SER A 219 -10.55 14.02 -19.57
N SER A 220 -11.57 14.85 -19.41
CA SER A 220 -12.19 15.08 -18.10
C SER A 220 -13.31 14.12 -17.69
N THR A 221 -13.83 13.25 -18.54
CA THR A 221 -15.16 12.67 -18.24
C THR A 221 -15.43 11.24 -18.70
N THR A 222 -14.57 10.59 -19.44
CA THR A 222 -14.87 9.23 -19.93
C THR A 222 -13.64 8.34 -19.93
N SER A 223 -13.79 7.10 -19.45
CA SER A 223 -12.82 6.05 -19.71
C SER A 223 -12.79 5.68 -21.21
N PRO A 224 -11.63 5.61 -21.84
CA PRO A 224 -10.33 5.77 -21.19
C PRO A 224 -9.93 7.24 -20.96
N THR A 225 -9.25 7.51 -19.86
CA THR A 225 -8.65 8.81 -19.60
C THR A 225 -7.41 9.00 -20.46
N LEU A 226 -7.37 10.07 -21.23
CA LEU A 226 -6.20 10.47 -22.03
C LEU A 226 -5.48 11.63 -21.34
N THR A 227 -4.17 11.60 -21.40
CA THR A 227 -3.31 12.68 -20.89
C THR A 227 -2.42 13.17 -22.01
N LEU A 228 -2.32 14.49 -22.18
CA LEU A 228 -1.36 15.15 -23.06
C LEU A 228 -0.40 15.98 -22.20
N ASN A 229 0.89 15.68 -22.25
CA ASN A 229 1.92 16.27 -21.40
C ASN A 229 3.06 16.84 -22.25
N THR A 230 3.44 18.10 -22.03
CA THR A 230 4.55 18.76 -22.73
C THR A 230 5.80 18.89 -21.86
N GLY A 231 5.84 18.35 -20.64
CA GLY A 231 6.99 18.41 -19.75
C GLY A 231 7.36 19.82 -19.25
N ALA A 232 6.79 20.86 -19.87
CA ALA A 232 6.97 22.27 -19.51
C ALA A 232 5.67 23.02 -19.81
N ASN A 233 5.47 24.22 -19.26
CA ASN A 233 4.27 25.03 -19.49
C ASN A 233 4.20 25.59 -20.93
N ASN A 234 4.21 24.71 -21.91
CA ASN A 234 4.23 25.05 -23.34
C ASN A 234 2.89 24.87 -24.05
N MET A 235 1.87 24.46 -23.35
CA MET A 235 0.56 24.14 -23.93
C MET A 235 -0.55 24.95 -23.30
N SER A 236 -1.47 25.43 -24.12
CA SER A 236 -2.74 26.02 -23.68
C SER A 236 -3.90 25.52 -24.54
N VAL A 237 -5.10 25.46 -23.96
CA VAL A 237 -6.34 25.09 -24.66
C VAL A 237 -7.28 26.28 -24.69
N ASN A 238 -7.85 26.57 -25.82
CA ASN A 238 -8.85 27.62 -26.02
C ASN A 238 -10.05 27.07 -26.82
N GLY A 239 -11.11 26.74 -26.14
CA GLY A 239 -12.26 26.08 -26.73
C GLY A 239 -11.87 24.69 -27.27
N THR A 240 -12.00 24.49 -28.56
CA THR A 240 -11.64 23.25 -29.27
C THR A 240 -10.18 23.25 -29.77
N ASN A 241 -9.41 24.30 -29.53
CA ASN A 241 -8.07 24.47 -30.08
C ASN A 241 -7.01 24.22 -29.01
N ILE A 242 -5.98 23.49 -29.37
CA ILE A 242 -4.77 23.26 -28.54
C ILE A 242 -3.66 24.10 -29.14
N ASN A 243 -3.04 24.95 -28.33
CA ASN A 243 -1.96 25.82 -28.72
C ASN A 243 -0.66 25.33 -28.09
N ILE A 244 0.32 24.93 -28.90
CA ILE A 244 1.62 24.46 -28.45
C ILE A 244 2.70 25.45 -28.85
N ALA A 245 3.47 25.92 -27.86
CA ALA A 245 4.59 26.82 -28.06
C ALA A 245 5.90 26.03 -28.23
N ALA A 246 6.57 26.22 -29.36
CA ALA A 246 7.95 25.82 -29.51
C ALA A 246 8.88 26.93 -29.00
N GLY A 247 9.96 26.58 -28.31
CA GLY A 247 10.98 27.53 -27.87
C GLY A 247 10.53 28.57 -26.83
N LYS A 248 10.17 28.18 -25.65
CA LYS A 248 9.51 29.02 -24.65
C LYS A 248 10.35 30.11 -23.98
N ASN A 249 11.65 30.17 -24.13
CA ASN A 249 12.41 31.22 -23.50
C ASN A 249 12.45 32.48 -24.37
N LEU A 250 12.03 33.61 -23.82
CA LEU A 250 12.13 34.94 -24.42
C LEU A 250 13.56 35.31 -24.89
N THR A 251 14.53 34.46 -24.59
CA THR A 251 15.96 34.65 -24.98
C THR A 251 16.49 33.58 -25.94
N SER A 252 15.67 32.55 -26.28
CA SER A 252 16.01 31.48 -27.23
C SER A 252 15.24 31.69 -28.51
N THR A 253 15.93 31.70 -29.67
CA THR A 253 15.31 31.86 -30.98
C THR A 253 14.86 30.56 -31.61
N THR A 254 15.31 29.43 -31.08
CA THR A 254 14.91 28.07 -31.50
C THR A 254 14.71 27.18 -30.31
N GLY A 255 13.78 26.26 -30.43
CA GLY A 255 13.48 25.28 -29.37
C GLY A 255 12.63 24.11 -29.86
N SER A 256 12.43 23.14 -29.00
CA SER A 256 11.53 22.04 -29.26
C SER A 256 10.57 21.82 -28.09
N CYS A 257 9.36 21.37 -28.41
CA CYS A 257 8.36 20.95 -27.45
C CYS A 257 7.91 19.54 -27.83
N THR A 258 8.20 18.59 -26.96
CA THR A 258 7.67 17.22 -27.07
C THR A 258 6.34 17.15 -26.35
N ALA A 259 5.30 16.81 -27.10
CA ALA A 259 3.96 16.55 -26.56
C ALA A 259 3.73 15.03 -26.46
N THR A 260 3.71 14.52 -25.24
CA THR A 260 3.50 13.11 -24.96
C THR A 260 2.02 12.85 -24.70
N LEU A 261 1.43 11.97 -25.51
CA LEU A 261 0.07 11.49 -25.38
C LEU A 261 0.12 10.13 -24.65
N SER A 262 -0.64 9.98 -23.57
CA SER A 262 -0.73 8.75 -22.80
C SER A 262 -2.19 8.38 -22.53
N VAL A 263 -2.46 7.10 -22.36
CA VAL A 263 -3.77 6.56 -22.00
C VAL A 263 -3.66 5.74 -20.72
N GLU A 264 -4.76 5.60 -19.99
CA GLU A 264 -4.81 4.80 -18.78
C GLU A 264 -4.46 3.31 -19.02
N ALA A 265 -4.00 2.63 -18.00
CA ALA A 265 -3.23 1.38 -18.05
C ALA A 265 -3.85 0.21 -18.84
N GLU A 266 -5.15 0.09 -18.92
CA GLU A 266 -5.82 -1.01 -19.63
C GLU A 266 -5.96 -0.78 -21.15
N TRP A 267 -5.48 0.36 -21.66
CA TRP A 267 -5.67 0.77 -23.03
C TRP A 267 -4.34 1.00 -23.74
N VAL A 268 -4.36 0.81 -25.06
CA VAL A 268 -3.24 1.19 -25.91
C VAL A 268 -3.72 2.16 -26.99
N ILE A 269 -2.87 3.10 -27.34
CA ILE A 269 -3.09 4.03 -28.45
C ILE A 269 -2.76 3.26 -29.74
N THR A 270 -3.75 3.14 -30.63
CA THR A 270 -3.59 2.51 -31.95
C THR A 270 -3.34 3.52 -33.06
N GLY A 271 -3.69 4.78 -32.82
CA GLY A 271 -3.44 5.88 -33.75
C GLY A 271 -3.93 7.20 -33.19
N TYR A 272 -3.53 8.28 -33.86
CA TYR A 272 -4.06 9.63 -33.62
C TYR A 272 -3.97 10.48 -34.85
N SER A 273 -4.83 11.49 -34.92
CA SER A 273 -4.85 12.46 -36.01
C SER A 273 -5.23 13.82 -35.49
N PHE A 274 -4.65 14.86 -36.06
CA PHE A 274 -5.04 16.23 -35.81
C PHE A 274 -4.77 17.14 -37.02
N LYS A 275 -5.53 18.22 -37.08
CA LYS A 275 -5.26 19.33 -37.98
C LYS A 275 -4.39 20.36 -37.31
N PHE A 276 -3.57 21.06 -38.05
CA PHE A 276 -2.67 22.08 -37.51
C PHE A 276 -2.40 23.20 -38.50
N LYS A 277 -2.01 24.37 -37.95
CA LYS A 277 -1.50 25.53 -38.67
C LYS A 277 -0.75 26.49 -37.78
N ASN A 278 -0.07 27.50 -38.32
CA ASN A 278 0.46 28.59 -37.51
C ASN A 278 -0.66 29.27 -36.70
N ALA A 279 -0.36 29.60 -35.46
CA ALA A 279 -1.29 30.33 -34.58
C ALA A 279 -1.39 31.83 -34.93
N ALA A 280 -0.37 32.38 -35.62
CA ALA A 280 -0.34 33.73 -36.15
C ALA A 280 0.46 33.73 -37.49
N ALA A 281 0.07 34.54 -38.42
CA ALA A 281 0.79 34.71 -39.70
C ALA A 281 2.24 35.13 -39.42
N ASN A 282 3.19 34.21 -39.63
CA ASN A 282 4.60 34.42 -39.40
C ASN A 282 5.50 33.69 -40.39
N ALA A 283 6.61 34.34 -40.75
CA ALA A 283 7.57 33.86 -41.72
C ALA A 283 8.60 32.85 -41.21
N ASN A 284 8.44 32.36 -40.03
CA ASN A 284 9.47 31.55 -39.35
C ASN A 284 9.18 30.02 -39.50
N ALA A 285 10.25 29.28 -39.70
CA ALA A 285 10.18 27.84 -39.98
C ALA A 285 9.85 27.03 -38.70
N LEU A 286 8.58 26.61 -38.60
CA LEU A 286 8.14 25.62 -37.61
C LEU A 286 7.96 24.27 -38.32
N THR A 287 8.34 23.21 -37.64
CA THR A 287 8.04 21.84 -38.08
C THR A 287 7.27 21.10 -36.99
N ILE A 288 6.45 20.17 -37.42
CA ILE A 288 5.79 19.19 -36.55
C ILE A 288 6.16 17.80 -37.05
N THR A 289 6.61 16.97 -36.11
CA THR A 289 6.98 15.57 -36.34
C THR A 289 6.09 14.67 -35.52
N ALA A 290 5.35 13.78 -36.19
CA ALA A 290 4.50 12.78 -35.56
C ALA A 290 4.72 11.41 -36.22
N GLY A 291 5.11 10.42 -35.43
CA GLY A 291 5.61 9.14 -35.95
C GLY A 291 6.86 9.36 -36.81
N GLU A 292 6.84 8.88 -38.03
CA GLU A 292 7.94 9.05 -39.02
C GLU A 292 7.73 10.27 -39.95
N THR A 293 6.65 11.01 -39.78
CA THR A 293 6.27 12.11 -40.68
C THR A 293 6.65 13.46 -40.07
N THR A 294 7.46 14.23 -40.78
CA THR A 294 7.78 15.63 -40.48
C THR A 294 7.15 16.55 -41.53
N MET A 295 6.46 17.58 -41.08
CA MET A 295 5.82 18.58 -41.92
C MET A 295 6.18 19.99 -41.51
N ASN A 296 6.35 20.88 -42.48
CA ASN A 296 6.47 22.33 -42.20
C ASN A 296 5.08 22.88 -41.81
N VAL A 297 5.02 23.67 -40.76
CA VAL A 297 3.80 24.34 -40.31
C VAL A 297 3.61 25.60 -41.14
N THR A 298 2.44 25.73 -41.81
CA THR A 298 2.06 26.87 -42.64
C THR A 298 0.83 27.59 -42.07
N ASP A 299 0.44 28.71 -42.71
CA ASP A 299 -0.79 29.44 -42.31
C ASP A 299 -2.06 28.74 -42.82
N GLU A 300 -1.90 27.77 -43.72
CA GLU A 300 -3.02 26.94 -44.19
C GLU A 300 -3.18 25.70 -43.35
N GLU A 301 -4.44 25.21 -43.29
CA GLU A 301 -4.80 23.99 -42.56
C GLU A 301 -4.12 22.76 -43.18
N GLN A 302 -3.41 22.01 -42.36
CA GLN A 302 -2.75 20.77 -42.73
C GLN A 302 -3.22 19.66 -41.76
N THR A 303 -3.11 18.40 -42.18
CA THR A 303 -3.48 17.23 -41.38
C THR A 303 -2.30 16.28 -41.26
N ILE A 304 -2.06 15.76 -40.05
CA ILE A 304 -1.13 14.67 -39.83
C ILE A 304 -1.86 13.53 -39.10
N SER A 305 -1.55 12.29 -39.49
CA SER A 305 -2.15 11.09 -38.92
C SER A 305 -1.09 10.02 -38.69
N VAL A 306 -1.16 9.36 -37.53
CA VAL A 306 -0.32 8.22 -37.17
C VAL A 306 -1.22 7.04 -36.87
N SER A 307 -0.92 5.88 -37.42
CA SER A 307 -1.71 4.66 -37.25
C SER A 307 -0.80 3.44 -37.06
N GLY A 308 -1.38 2.30 -36.68
CA GLY A 308 -0.62 1.06 -36.45
C GLY A 308 0.21 1.07 -35.19
N LEU A 309 -0.14 1.89 -34.24
CA LEU A 309 0.48 1.92 -32.91
C LEU A 309 -0.14 0.83 -32.01
N GLU A 310 0.65 0.36 -31.06
CA GLU A 310 0.22 -0.47 -29.93
C GLU A 310 1.01 0.00 -28.71
N LYS A 311 0.74 1.23 -28.24
CA LYS A 311 1.52 1.88 -27.16
C LYS A 311 0.62 2.55 -26.15
N GLN A 312 0.94 2.45 -24.86
CA GLN A 312 0.29 3.24 -23.80
C GLN A 312 0.67 4.71 -23.88
N SER A 313 1.82 5.02 -24.44
CA SER A 313 2.30 6.38 -24.61
C SER A 313 2.98 6.56 -25.96
N THR A 314 2.73 7.70 -26.61
CA THR A 314 3.37 8.12 -27.85
C THR A 314 3.61 9.63 -27.80
N ALA A 315 4.44 10.15 -28.68
CA ALA A 315 4.74 11.57 -28.70
C ALA A 315 4.76 12.14 -30.11
N PHE A 316 4.53 13.45 -30.19
CA PHE A 316 4.85 14.27 -31.36
C PHE A 316 5.67 15.48 -30.91
N VAL A 317 6.46 16.05 -31.82
CA VAL A 317 7.41 17.13 -31.53
C VAL A 317 7.10 18.33 -32.40
N VAL A 318 7.08 19.51 -31.77
CA VAL A 318 7.04 20.81 -32.46
C VAL A 318 8.38 21.48 -32.30
N GLU A 319 9.05 21.81 -33.38
CA GLU A 319 10.38 22.42 -33.37
C GLU A 319 10.41 23.69 -34.21
N GLY A 320 11.20 24.65 -33.78
CA GLY A 320 11.46 25.89 -34.54
C GLY A 320 11.61 27.10 -33.65
N ASP A 321 11.41 28.30 -34.28
CA ASP A 321 11.50 29.58 -33.58
C ASP A 321 10.37 29.74 -32.55
N ASN A 322 10.47 30.74 -31.68
CA ASN A 322 9.56 31.04 -30.58
C ASN A 322 8.13 31.39 -31.04
N HIS A 323 7.44 30.46 -31.68
CA HIS A 323 6.07 30.60 -32.18
C HIS A 323 5.18 29.42 -31.78
N ASN A 324 3.88 29.62 -31.97
CA ASN A 324 2.86 28.65 -31.55
C ASN A 324 2.27 27.92 -32.76
N VAL A 325 2.06 26.62 -32.61
CA VAL A 325 1.24 25.81 -33.51
C VAL A 325 -0.14 25.64 -32.91
N LEU A 326 -1.16 25.87 -33.72
CA LEU A 326 -2.54 25.63 -33.34
C LEU A 326 -2.94 24.24 -33.86
N LEU A 327 -3.38 23.38 -32.93
CA LEU A 327 -3.93 22.04 -33.21
C LEU A 327 -5.43 22.05 -32.98
N TYR A 328 -6.17 21.38 -33.84
CA TYR A 328 -7.62 21.21 -33.75
C TYR A 328 -8.05 19.92 -34.44
N ASP A 329 -9.31 19.52 -34.22
CA ASP A 329 -9.85 18.23 -34.65
C ASP A 329 -8.93 17.06 -34.23
N PHE A 330 -8.45 17.12 -32.96
CA PHE A 330 -7.52 16.14 -32.42
C PHE A 330 -8.31 14.92 -31.96
N THR A 331 -8.06 13.79 -32.60
CA THR A 331 -8.70 12.52 -32.33
C THR A 331 -7.65 11.47 -31.99
N VAL A 332 -7.91 10.63 -31.01
CA VAL A 332 -7.07 9.52 -30.60
C VAL A 332 -7.85 8.23 -30.69
N GLN A 333 -7.30 7.27 -31.40
CA GLN A 333 -7.83 5.91 -31.50
C GLN A 333 -7.14 5.06 -30.44
N VAL A 334 -7.93 4.41 -29.61
CA VAL A 334 -7.43 3.53 -28.55
C VAL A 334 -8.08 2.16 -28.66
N SER A 335 -7.34 1.15 -28.23
CA SER A 335 -7.79 -0.23 -28.17
C SER A 335 -7.53 -0.79 -26.78
N ARG A 336 -8.41 -1.64 -26.32
CA ARG A 336 -8.23 -2.39 -25.09
C ARG A 336 -7.99 -3.85 -25.45
N ALA A 337 -6.88 -4.43 -24.92
CA ALA A 337 -6.72 -5.87 -24.93
C ALA A 337 -7.72 -6.47 -23.93
N PHE A 338 -8.65 -7.25 -24.42
CA PHE A 338 -9.55 -8.00 -23.57
C PHE A 338 -8.78 -9.21 -23.03
N VAL A 339 -8.34 -9.12 -21.79
CA VAL A 339 -7.93 -10.30 -21.03
C VAL A 339 -9.20 -10.80 -20.35
N GLU A 340 -9.64 -12.00 -20.71
CA GLU A 340 -10.73 -12.67 -20.00
C GLU A 340 -10.25 -12.91 -18.57
N PRO A 341 -10.88 -12.31 -17.53
CA PRO A 341 -10.42 -12.54 -16.17
C PRO A 341 -10.61 -14.00 -15.81
N GLU A 342 -9.62 -14.59 -15.14
CA GLU A 342 -9.74 -15.95 -14.60
C GLU A 342 -11.02 -16.03 -13.74
N PRO A 343 -11.84 -17.08 -13.90
CA PRO A 343 -13.10 -17.17 -13.21
C PRO A 343 -12.92 -17.24 -11.69
N GLN A 344 -13.72 -16.47 -10.97
CA GLN A 344 -13.80 -16.56 -9.52
C GLN A 344 -14.31 -17.93 -9.12
N GLN A 345 -13.67 -18.53 -8.09
CA GLN A 345 -14.09 -19.82 -7.54
C GLN A 345 -14.40 -19.69 -6.04
N ASP A 346 -15.60 -20.08 -5.66
CA ASP A 346 -16.06 -20.05 -4.27
C ASP A 346 -15.67 -21.36 -3.57
N LEU A 347 -14.59 -21.35 -2.80
CA LEU A 347 -14.02 -22.58 -2.23
C LEU A 347 -14.70 -23.01 -0.93
N PHE A 348 -14.99 -22.06 -0.03
CA PHE A 348 -15.62 -22.33 1.26
C PHE A 348 -16.80 -21.37 1.42
N ILE A 349 -18.00 -21.89 1.20
CA ILE A 349 -19.21 -21.07 1.04
C ILE A 349 -19.91 -20.88 2.37
N THR A 350 -19.99 -19.64 2.85
CA THR A 350 -20.80 -19.23 3.99
C THR A 350 -22.17 -18.77 3.52
N ARG A 351 -23.23 -19.31 4.11
CA ARG A 351 -24.63 -18.96 3.83
C ARG A 351 -25.35 -18.52 5.11
N SER A 352 -26.36 -17.68 4.98
CA SER A 352 -27.16 -17.26 6.13
C SER A 352 -27.78 -18.48 6.87
N GLY A 353 -27.55 -18.54 8.18
CA GLY A 353 -28.00 -19.61 9.02
C GLY A 353 -27.23 -20.94 8.92
N ALA A 354 -26.15 -20.99 8.12
CA ALA A 354 -25.21 -22.10 8.07
C ALA A 354 -24.00 -21.86 8.96
N ILE A 355 -23.17 -22.88 9.18
CA ILE A 355 -21.90 -22.77 9.89
C ILE A 355 -20.96 -21.93 9.03
N PRO A 356 -20.37 -20.84 9.58
CA PRO A 356 -19.53 -19.94 8.79
C PRO A 356 -18.11 -20.48 8.58
N TYR A 357 -17.54 -20.12 7.44
CA TYR A 357 -16.11 -20.22 7.15
C TYR A 357 -15.43 -18.87 7.35
N ARG A 358 -14.18 -18.87 7.82
CA ARG A 358 -13.40 -17.67 8.05
C ARG A 358 -11.91 -17.92 7.83
N ILE A 359 -11.11 -16.85 7.84
CA ILE A 359 -9.66 -16.87 7.98
C ILE A 359 -8.98 -17.69 6.88
N PRO A 360 -8.81 -17.12 5.68
CA PRO A 360 -8.17 -17.80 4.57
C PRO A 360 -6.64 -17.94 4.78
N ALA A 361 -6.09 -19.10 4.43
CA ALA A 361 -4.64 -19.33 4.32
C ALA A 361 -4.33 -20.11 3.03
N LEU A 362 -3.13 -19.88 2.46
CA LEU A 362 -2.65 -20.51 1.23
C LEU A 362 -1.21 -21.02 1.37
N ALA A 363 -0.95 -22.22 0.84
CA ALA A 363 0.39 -22.72 0.64
C ALA A 363 0.54 -23.35 -0.76
N ALA A 364 1.72 -23.20 -1.38
CA ALA A 364 2.07 -23.83 -2.64
C ALA A 364 3.22 -24.83 -2.41
N ALA A 365 2.92 -26.11 -2.48
CA ALA A 365 3.86 -27.17 -2.19
C ALA A 365 4.77 -27.48 -3.40
N LYS A 366 5.95 -28.06 -3.13
CA LYS A 366 6.97 -28.40 -4.15
C LYS A 366 6.43 -29.34 -5.22
N ASN A 367 5.53 -30.26 -4.87
CA ASN A 367 4.89 -31.20 -5.81
C ASN A 367 3.85 -30.55 -6.73
N GLY A 368 3.61 -29.25 -6.61
CA GLY A 368 2.63 -28.48 -7.38
C GLY A 368 1.24 -28.38 -6.76
N ASN A 369 1.01 -28.99 -5.60
CA ASN A 369 -0.24 -28.82 -4.87
C ASN A 369 -0.40 -27.39 -4.38
N LEU A 370 -1.54 -26.75 -4.69
CA LEU A 370 -1.98 -25.51 -4.08
C LEU A 370 -2.99 -25.86 -3.01
N ILE A 371 -2.73 -25.45 -1.77
CA ILE A 371 -3.52 -25.80 -0.58
C ILE A 371 -4.26 -24.56 -0.12
N ALA A 372 -5.59 -24.56 -0.19
CA ALA A 372 -6.46 -23.54 0.38
C ALA A 372 -7.01 -24.02 1.73
N ILE A 373 -6.89 -23.18 2.74
CA ILE A 373 -7.23 -23.50 4.14
C ILE A 373 -8.22 -22.47 4.66
N SER A 374 -9.15 -22.88 5.51
CA SER A 374 -10.13 -22.03 6.17
C SER A 374 -10.49 -22.57 7.54
N ASP A 375 -10.83 -21.68 8.47
CA ASP A 375 -11.59 -22.06 9.65
C ASP A 375 -13.01 -22.45 9.24
N TYR A 376 -13.52 -23.55 9.78
CA TYR A 376 -14.91 -23.92 9.81
C TYR A 376 -15.38 -23.81 11.25
N ARG A 377 -16.43 -23.04 11.55
CA ARG A 377 -16.76 -22.57 12.91
C ARG A 377 -18.12 -23.07 13.42
N PRO A 378 -18.25 -24.37 13.85
CA PRO A 378 -19.46 -24.89 14.43
C PRO A 378 -20.01 -24.06 15.60
N CYS A 379 -19.15 -23.48 16.43
CA CYS A 379 -19.58 -22.58 17.51
C CYS A 379 -20.12 -21.22 17.04
N GLY A 380 -19.98 -20.87 15.77
CA GLY A 380 -20.42 -19.59 15.20
C GLY A 380 -19.58 -18.36 15.64
N ALA A 381 -18.47 -18.56 16.36
CA ALA A 381 -17.64 -17.49 16.92
C ALA A 381 -16.15 -17.73 16.63
N ASP A 382 -15.29 -16.85 17.14
CA ASP A 382 -13.85 -16.98 17.07
C ASP A 382 -13.32 -18.12 17.93
N ILE A 383 -12.02 -18.47 17.71
CA ILE A 383 -11.32 -19.44 18.53
C ILE A 383 -11.36 -19.01 20.02
N GLY A 384 -11.52 -19.99 20.91
CA GLY A 384 -11.64 -19.77 22.35
C GLY A 384 -13.08 -19.70 22.86
N TYR A 385 -14.09 -19.77 21.98
CA TYR A 385 -15.50 -19.75 22.37
C TYR A 385 -16.21 -21.10 22.17
N GLY A 386 -15.58 -22.06 21.53
CA GLY A 386 -16.12 -23.40 21.30
C GLY A 386 -15.39 -24.12 20.16
N GLU A 387 -16.08 -25.03 19.51
CA GLU A 387 -15.57 -25.84 18.41
C GLU A 387 -15.30 -24.98 17.17
N VAL A 388 -14.09 -25.07 16.68
CA VAL A 388 -13.63 -24.54 15.41
C VAL A 388 -12.70 -25.57 14.79
N ASP A 389 -12.87 -25.85 13.51
CA ASP A 389 -12.06 -26.81 12.75
C ASP A 389 -11.21 -26.11 11.72
N ILE A 390 -10.05 -26.66 11.39
CA ILE A 390 -9.26 -26.26 10.23
C ILE A 390 -9.55 -27.21 9.08
N VAL A 391 -10.10 -26.68 7.99
CA VAL A 391 -10.45 -27.44 6.80
C VAL A 391 -9.64 -26.98 5.60
N ALA A 392 -9.45 -27.88 4.62
CA ALA A 392 -8.67 -27.57 3.42
C ALA A 392 -9.28 -28.15 2.14
N ARG A 393 -8.86 -27.59 1.02
CA ARG A 393 -9.01 -28.10 -0.34
C ARG A 393 -7.68 -28.05 -1.04
N ILE A 394 -7.40 -28.99 -1.93
CA ILE A 394 -6.18 -29.02 -2.73
C ILE A 394 -6.54 -28.92 -4.20
N SER A 395 -5.81 -28.05 -4.90
CA SER A 395 -5.75 -28.03 -6.37
C SER A 395 -4.42 -28.63 -6.82
N LYS A 396 -4.46 -29.49 -7.85
CA LYS A 396 -3.29 -30.13 -8.47
C LYS A 396 -2.99 -29.57 -9.87
N ASP A 397 -3.72 -28.54 -10.27
CA ASP A 397 -3.68 -27.94 -11.61
C ASP A 397 -3.60 -26.39 -11.59
N ASN A 398 -2.90 -25.86 -10.58
CA ASN A 398 -2.70 -24.43 -10.35
C ASN A 398 -4.04 -23.67 -10.19
N GLY A 399 -4.92 -24.16 -9.35
CA GLY A 399 -6.16 -23.49 -8.99
C GLY A 399 -7.29 -23.58 -10.02
N LYS A 400 -7.12 -24.34 -11.12
CA LYS A 400 -8.19 -24.51 -12.12
C LYS A 400 -9.34 -25.37 -11.58
N THR A 401 -9.01 -26.42 -10.87
CA THR A 401 -10.01 -27.27 -10.17
C THR A 401 -9.55 -27.57 -8.75
N TRP A 402 -10.51 -27.82 -7.88
CA TRP A 402 -10.28 -28.07 -6.47
C TRP A 402 -10.92 -29.40 -6.03
N GLY A 403 -10.16 -30.17 -5.26
CA GLY A 403 -10.62 -31.40 -4.64
C GLY A 403 -11.71 -31.20 -3.59
N THR A 404 -12.27 -32.29 -3.10
CA THR A 404 -13.21 -32.26 -1.99
C THR A 404 -12.58 -31.70 -0.73
N GLN A 405 -13.38 -30.98 0.06
CA GLN A 405 -12.97 -30.50 1.37
C GLN A 405 -12.64 -31.67 2.30
N PHE A 406 -11.55 -31.52 3.07
CA PHE A 406 -11.17 -32.41 4.16
C PHE A 406 -10.75 -31.62 5.39
N THR A 407 -10.74 -32.27 6.56
CA THR A 407 -10.38 -31.64 7.83
C THR A 407 -8.93 -31.93 8.14
N ILE A 408 -8.15 -30.88 8.44
CA ILE A 408 -6.77 -30.97 8.97
C ILE A 408 -6.82 -31.15 10.49
N ALA A 409 -7.64 -30.34 11.16
CA ALA A 409 -7.79 -30.38 12.62
C ALA A 409 -9.27 -30.27 12.97
N ASP A 410 -9.75 -31.26 13.74
CA ASP A 410 -11.12 -31.42 14.19
C ASP A 410 -11.23 -30.99 15.66
N GLY A 411 -11.95 -29.90 15.92
CA GLY A 411 -12.18 -29.40 17.26
C GLY A 411 -13.22 -30.25 17.99
N THR A 412 -12.93 -30.64 19.22
CA THR A 412 -13.85 -31.50 20.02
C THR A 412 -14.99 -30.75 20.66
N GLY A 413 -14.97 -29.40 20.67
CA GLY A 413 -15.89 -28.58 21.45
C GLY A 413 -15.75 -28.72 22.98
N ASN A 414 -14.86 -29.59 23.47
CA ASN A 414 -14.66 -29.83 24.88
C ASN A 414 -13.89 -28.69 25.56
N ALA A 415 -14.59 -27.91 26.37
CA ALA A 415 -14.07 -26.74 27.04
C ALA A 415 -12.87 -27.02 28.02
N ALA A 416 -12.67 -28.26 28.40
CA ALA A 416 -11.58 -28.64 29.32
C ALA A 416 -10.32 -29.12 28.57
N SER A 417 -10.36 -29.21 27.25
CA SER A 417 -9.32 -29.80 26.41
C SER A 417 -8.59 -28.78 25.56
N ARG A 418 -7.30 -29.03 25.27
CA ARG A 418 -6.47 -28.23 24.33
C ARG A 418 -6.96 -28.34 22.89
N ASP A 419 -7.63 -29.41 22.54
CA ASP A 419 -8.27 -29.66 21.25
C ASP A 419 -9.74 -29.21 21.19
N CYS A 420 -10.17 -28.32 22.07
CA CYS A 420 -11.52 -27.75 22.04
C CYS A 420 -11.89 -27.12 20.67
N GLY A 421 -10.94 -26.44 20.06
CA GLY A 421 -11.04 -25.87 18.71
C GLY A 421 -9.64 -25.50 18.20
N PHE A 422 -9.52 -25.37 16.88
CA PHE A 422 -8.30 -24.97 16.16
C PHE A 422 -8.65 -23.90 15.13
N GLY A 423 -7.86 -22.83 15.02
CA GLY A 423 -8.14 -21.76 14.05
C GLY A 423 -6.98 -20.81 13.85
N ASP A 424 -7.22 -19.79 13.02
CA ASP A 424 -6.22 -18.79 12.64
C ASP A 424 -4.95 -19.43 12.05
N ALA A 425 -5.10 -20.31 11.07
CA ALA A 425 -4.02 -21.06 10.47
C ALA A 425 -2.95 -20.15 9.83
N ALA A 426 -1.69 -20.31 10.25
CA ALA A 426 -0.50 -19.78 9.60
C ALA A 426 0.27 -20.92 8.96
N VAL A 427 0.52 -20.88 7.64
CA VAL A 427 1.02 -22.01 6.86
C VAL A 427 2.23 -21.65 6.01
N VAL A 428 3.15 -22.61 5.84
CA VAL A 428 4.25 -22.55 4.87
C VAL A 428 4.53 -23.93 4.30
N ALA A 429 4.76 -23.99 3.00
CA ALA A 429 5.33 -25.18 2.34
C ALA A 429 6.80 -24.93 2.05
N ASP A 430 7.65 -25.94 2.30
CA ASP A 430 9.07 -25.86 1.98
C ASP A 430 9.29 -25.83 0.46
N ARG A 431 10.10 -24.88 0.01
CA ARG A 431 10.37 -24.73 -1.44
C ARG A 431 11.20 -25.84 -2.05
N GLU A 432 11.90 -26.64 -1.25
CA GLU A 432 12.79 -27.70 -1.73
C GLU A 432 12.28 -29.10 -1.47
N SER A 433 11.31 -29.27 -0.59
CA SER A 433 10.70 -30.57 -0.25
C SER A 433 9.18 -30.51 -0.29
N ASN A 434 8.50 -31.62 0.00
CA ASN A 434 7.04 -31.65 0.12
C ASN A 434 6.56 -31.42 1.57
N GLU A 435 7.44 -30.95 2.44
CA GLU A 435 7.08 -30.59 3.82
C GLU A 435 6.18 -29.38 3.84
N VAL A 436 5.12 -29.43 4.64
CA VAL A 436 4.24 -28.31 4.92
C VAL A 436 4.08 -28.19 6.43
N LEU A 437 4.28 -26.97 6.96
CA LEU A 437 4.09 -26.62 8.35
C LEU A 437 2.85 -25.75 8.49
N LEU A 438 1.98 -26.08 9.44
CA LEU A 438 0.86 -25.27 9.86
C LEU A 438 0.93 -25.02 11.37
N ILE A 439 0.79 -23.75 11.77
CA ILE A 439 0.67 -23.36 13.18
C ILE A 439 -0.68 -22.68 13.36
N SER A 440 -1.37 -22.99 14.45
CA SER A 440 -2.66 -22.42 14.79
C SER A 440 -2.78 -22.11 16.27
N VAL A 441 -3.71 -21.23 16.64
CA VAL A 441 -4.20 -21.17 18.00
C VAL A 441 -5.17 -22.34 18.24
N CYS A 442 -5.29 -22.78 19.52
CA CYS A 442 -6.19 -23.87 19.85
C CYS A 442 -6.82 -23.68 21.25
N GLY A 443 -7.70 -24.62 21.63
CA GLY A 443 -8.31 -24.65 22.96
C GLY A 443 -9.47 -23.68 23.14
N LYS A 444 -9.81 -23.39 24.41
CA LYS A 444 -10.93 -22.52 24.80
C LYS A 444 -10.50 -21.25 25.52
N MET A 445 -9.30 -20.78 25.34
CA MET A 445 -8.86 -19.49 25.91
C MET A 445 -8.83 -18.45 24.79
N PRO A 446 -9.73 -17.46 24.77
CA PRO A 446 -9.65 -16.38 23.81
C PRO A 446 -8.34 -15.60 23.98
N CYS A 447 -7.70 -15.22 22.88
CA CYS A 447 -6.44 -14.49 22.90
C CYS A 447 -6.51 -13.16 23.69
N THR A 448 -7.68 -12.53 23.74
CA THR A 448 -7.93 -11.30 24.52
C THR A 448 -8.04 -11.54 26.04
N GLN A 449 -8.12 -12.77 26.49
CA GLN A 449 -8.32 -13.14 27.90
C GLN A 449 -7.15 -13.93 28.48
N GLY A 450 -6.30 -14.53 27.66
CA GLY A 450 -5.18 -15.35 28.08
C GLY A 450 -4.21 -14.60 29.01
N THR A 451 -3.60 -15.34 29.94
CA THR A 451 -2.50 -14.88 30.80
C THR A 451 -1.31 -15.82 30.63
N ARG A 452 -0.12 -15.49 31.17
CA ARG A 452 1.02 -16.40 31.04
C ARG A 452 0.78 -17.74 31.76
N GLU A 453 0.05 -17.73 32.89
CA GLU A 453 -0.29 -18.93 33.65
C GLU A 453 -1.42 -19.77 33.01
N ASN A 454 -2.27 -19.12 32.22
CA ASN A 454 -3.34 -19.77 31.46
C ASN A 454 -3.43 -19.15 30.08
N PRO A 455 -2.44 -19.44 29.21
CA PRO A 455 -2.36 -18.83 27.88
C PRO A 455 -3.39 -19.44 26.91
N ASN A 456 -3.70 -18.72 25.82
CA ASN A 456 -4.29 -19.38 24.65
C ASN A 456 -3.24 -20.30 24.05
N PRO A 457 -3.55 -21.61 23.88
CA PRO A 457 -2.57 -22.57 23.42
C PRO A 457 -2.22 -22.42 21.94
N VAL A 458 -1.05 -22.97 21.56
CA VAL A 458 -0.53 -23.00 20.20
C VAL A 458 -0.33 -24.44 19.76
N ALA A 459 -0.88 -24.80 18.60
CA ALA A 459 -0.77 -26.12 17.99
C ALA A 459 0.07 -26.10 16.72
N ARG A 460 0.81 -27.15 16.48
CA ARG A 460 1.58 -27.40 15.26
C ARG A 460 1.08 -28.66 14.55
N PHE A 461 1.01 -28.58 13.21
CA PHE A 461 0.69 -29.69 12.32
C PHE A 461 1.73 -29.78 11.21
N ARG A 462 1.99 -30.97 10.71
CA ARG A 462 2.92 -31.22 9.61
C ARG A 462 2.29 -32.10 8.54
N SER A 463 2.67 -31.84 7.30
CA SER A 463 2.44 -32.72 6.18
C SER A 463 3.77 -33.01 5.50
N HIS A 464 4.00 -34.26 5.10
CA HIS A 464 5.21 -34.71 4.41
C HIS A 464 4.97 -35.02 2.93
N ASP A 465 3.75 -34.82 2.44
CA ASP A 465 3.29 -35.18 1.09
C ASP A 465 2.66 -34.03 0.31
N GLY A 466 2.97 -32.80 0.70
CA GLY A 466 2.44 -31.60 0.05
C GLY A 466 0.99 -31.29 0.41
N GLY A 467 0.61 -31.54 1.66
CA GLY A 467 -0.67 -31.18 2.23
C GLY A 467 -1.78 -32.23 2.09
N GLU A 468 -1.50 -33.41 1.52
CA GLU A 468 -2.51 -34.46 1.30
C GLU A 468 -2.87 -35.17 2.60
N THR A 469 -1.89 -35.42 3.47
CA THR A 469 -2.11 -35.97 4.82
C THR A 469 -1.39 -35.13 5.87
N TRP A 470 -1.91 -35.15 7.10
CA TRP A 470 -1.40 -34.32 8.19
C TRP A 470 -1.20 -35.13 9.46
N THR A 471 -0.19 -34.76 10.25
CA THR A 471 0.04 -35.33 11.58
C THR A 471 -1.08 -34.98 12.55
N ALA A 472 -1.20 -35.72 13.65
CA ALA A 472 -1.91 -35.22 14.81
C ALA A 472 -1.30 -33.90 15.29
N TYR A 473 -2.09 -33.08 16.01
CA TYR A 473 -1.57 -31.84 16.54
C TYR A 473 -0.50 -32.06 17.63
N GLU A 474 0.46 -31.16 17.66
CA GLU A 474 1.46 -31.05 18.73
C GLU A 474 1.22 -29.75 19.49
N ASP A 475 1.15 -29.82 20.82
CA ASP A 475 1.05 -28.65 21.70
C ASP A 475 2.46 -28.02 21.86
N ILE A 476 2.71 -26.89 21.20
CA ILE A 476 3.96 -26.13 21.27
C ILE A 476 3.83 -24.87 22.12
N THR A 477 2.82 -24.79 22.99
CA THR A 477 2.52 -23.60 23.77
C THR A 477 3.73 -23.13 24.57
N GLU A 478 4.35 -24.03 25.35
CA GLU A 478 5.49 -23.67 26.19
C GLU A 478 6.74 -23.35 25.37
N ASP A 479 6.93 -24.01 24.23
CA ASP A 479 8.08 -23.75 23.35
C ASP A 479 8.06 -22.31 22.82
N ILE A 480 6.85 -21.75 22.57
CA ILE A 480 6.69 -20.39 22.07
C ILE A 480 6.69 -19.36 23.20
N TYR A 481 5.93 -19.61 24.28
CA TYR A 481 5.80 -18.61 25.35
C TYR A 481 7.09 -18.45 26.15
N SER A 482 7.84 -19.53 26.40
CA SER A 482 9.10 -19.49 27.14
C SER A 482 10.19 -18.62 26.49
N ILE A 483 10.09 -18.37 25.18
CA ILE A 483 10.98 -17.43 24.46
C ILE A 483 10.98 -16.05 25.16
N PHE A 484 9.86 -15.65 25.75
CA PHE A 484 9.65 -14.31 26.29
C PHE A 484 9.63 -14.24 27.82
N ASP A 485 9.82 -15.35 28.55
CA ASP A 485 9.67 -15.40 30.01
C ASP A 485 10.72 -14.59 30.78
N ASN A 486 11.88 -14.34 30.20
CA ASN A 486 12.93 -13.53 30.84
C ASN A 486 12.75 -12.02 30.63
N ARG A 487 11.67 -11.58 30.01
CA ARG A 487 11.38 -10.17 29.82
C ARG A 487 10.66 -9.60 31.04
N ALA A 488 10.87 -8.30 31.30
CA ALA A 488 10.14 -7.56 32.32
C ALA A 488 8.63 -7.44 32.01
N ASP A 489 8.26 -7.50 30.72
CA ASP A 489 6.90 -7.46 30.18
C ASP A 489 6.51 -8.83 29.63
N ALA A 490 6.33 -9.82 30.49
CA ALA A 490 5.98 -11.19 30.10
C ALA A 490 4.76 -11.23 29.16
N VAL A 491 4.89 -11.98 28.06
CA VAL A 491 3.83 -12.14 27.08
C VAL A 491 2.69 -12.97 27.66
N ARG A 492 1.48 -12.41 27.66
CA ARG A 492 0.30 -13.03 28.27
C ARG A 492 -0.48 -13.94 27.33
N SER A 493 -0.54 -13.56 26.06
CA SER A 493 -1.31 -14.26 25.05
C SER A 493 -0.72 -13.98 23.67
N ILE A 494 -0.73 -14.97 22.80
CA ILE A 494 -0.09 -14.93 21.47
C ILE A 494 -1.02 -15.55 20.44
N PHE A 495 -1.03 -15.03 19.21
CA PHE A 495 -1.39 -15.78 18.02
C PHE A 495 -0.46 -15.45 16.84
N PHE A 496 -0.23 -16.43 15.99
CA PHE A 496 0.47 -16.23 14.72
C PHE A 496 -0.42 -15.48 13.74
N GLY A 497 0.14 -14.60 12.94
CA GLY A 497 -0.61 -13.92 11.89
C GLY A 497 -1.10 -14.94 10.85
N SER A 498 -2.42 -15.18 10.83
CA SER A 498 -3.05 -16.18 9.95
C SER A 498 -2.81 -15.91 8.47
N GLY A 499 -2.71 -16.94 7.65
CA GLY A 499 -2.36 -16.91 6.24
C GLY A 499 -0.97 -17.49 6.00
N ARG A 500 -0.03 -16.75 5.44
CA ARG A 500 1.28 -17.26 5.06
C ARG A 500 2.36 -16.97 6.11
N ILE A 501 3.20 -17.97 6.43
CA ILE A 501 4.50 -17.79 7.07
C ILE A 501 5.54 -17.56 5.95
N CYS A 502 6.41 -16.57 6.12
CA CYS A 502 7.46 -16.26 5.16
C CYS A 502 8.61 -17.28 5.23
N GLN A 503 8.98 -17.85 4.11
CA GLN A 503 10.23 -18.59 3.98
C GLN A 503 11.26 -17.75 3.24
N SER A 504 12.43 -17.53 3.86
CA SER A 504 13.54 -16.77 3.29
C SER A 504 13.93 -17.28 1.90
N ARG A 505 14.29 -16.37 1.02
CA ARG A 505 14.88 -16.68 -0.29
C ARG A 505 16.40 -16.70 -0.24
N LEU A 506 16.98 -16.05 0.76
CA LEU A 506 18.39 -15.69 0.81
C LEU A 506 19.15 -16.45 1.91
N VAL A 507 18.50 -16.81 3.00
CA VAL A 507 19.13 -17.43 4.16
C VAL A 507 18.74 -18.89 4.25
N LYS A 508 19.69 -19.77 4.01
CA LYS A 508 19.55 -21.21 4.19
C LYS A 508 20.47 -21.69 5.30
N VAL A 509 19.92 -22.38 6.31
CA VAL A 509 20.68 -22.95 7.43
C VAL A 509 20.51 -24.46 7.38
N LYS A 510 21.62 -25.18 7.16
CA LYS A 510 21.63 -26.64 6.93
C LYS A 510 20.65 -27.02 5.79
N ASP A 511 19.56 -27.70 6.12
CA ASP A 511 18.65 -28.29 5.16
C ASP A 511 17.51 -27.34 4.76
N TYR A 512 17.21 -26.30 5.55
CA TYR A 512 16.03 -25.46 5.35
C TYR A 512 16.37 -23.99 5.15
N TYR A 513 15.57 -23.32 4.36
CA TYR A 513 15.54 -21.86 4.35
C TYR A 513 14.85 -21.33 5.60
N ARG A 514 15.42 -20.29 6.21
CA ARG A 514 14.89 -19.67 7.43
C ARG A 514 13.43 -19.26 7.27
N LEU A 515 12.62 -19.57 8.28
CA LEU A 515 11.26 -19.07 8.38
C LEU A 515 11.21 -17.79 9.19
N TYR A 516 10.31 -16.89 8.82
CA TYR A 516 9.93 -15.72 9.60
C TYR A 516 8.42 -15.74 9.83
N ALA A 517 8.00 -15.70 11.11
CA ALA A 517 6.60 -15.73 11.51
C ALA A 517 6.26 -14.54 12.39
N ALA A 518 5.28 -13.76 11.99
CA ALA A 518 4.85 -12.59 12.75
C ALA A 518 3.74 -12.96 13.74
N LEU A 519 3.82 -12.40 14.96
CA LEU A 519 2.92 -12.67 16.08
C LEU A 519 2.20 -11.38 16.53
N TRP A 520 0.94 -11.53 16.91
CA TRP A 520 0.31 -10.60 17.83
C TRP A 520 0.56 -11.07 19.27
N THR A 521 0.82 -10.10 20.16
CA THR A 521 0.95 -10.36 21.59
C THR A 521 0.04 -9.41 22.35
N ARG A 522 -0.72 -9.94 23.31
CA ARG A 522 -1.67 -9.17 24.10
C ARG A 522 -0.94 -8.04 24.87
N ASP A 523 -1.48 -6.83 24.73
CA ASP A 523 -1.04 -5.58 25.36
C ASP A 523 0.31 -5.01 24.85
N ASN A 524 1.07 -5.76 24.05
CA ASN A 524 2.41 -5.36 23.63
C ASN A 524 2.55 -5.14 22.12
N GLY A 525 1.51 -5.41 21.31
CA GLY A 525 1.58 -5.30 19.84
C GLY A 525 2.24 -6.51 19.21
N ASN A 526 3.12 -6.29 18.24
CA ASN A 526 3.67 -7.36 17.42
C ASN A 526 5.06 -7.84 17.88
N ARG A 527 5.35 -9.10 17.54
CA ARG A 527 6.66 -9.74 17.59
C ARG A 527 6.91 -10.51 16.29
N VAL A 528 8.15 -10.84 16.01
CA VAL A 528 8.50 -11.72 14.90
C VAL A 528 9.43 -12.80 15.43
N LEU A 529 9.13 -14.04 15.08
CA LEU A 529 9.97 -15.19 15.35
C LEU A 529 10.69 -15.62 14.06
N TYR A 530 11.82 -16.32 14.24
CA TYR A 530 12.47 -17.03 13.14
C TYR A 530 12.76 -18.48 13.54
N SER A 531 12.83 -19.36 12.54
CA SER A 531 13.21 -20.76 12.69
C SER A 531 14.18 -21.16 11.58
N ASP A 532 15.24 -21.88 11.94
CA ASP A 532 16.27 -22.40 11.03
C ASP A 532 16.14 -23.91 10.79
N ASP A 533 15.09 -24.53 11.32
CA ASP A 533 14.83 -25.97 11.29
C ASP A 533 13.39 -26.31 10.91
N PHE A 534 12.82 -25.48 10.05
CA PHE A 534 11.46 -25.61 9.53
C PHE A 534 10.40 -25.73 10.63
N GLY A 535 10.51 -24.86 11.67
CA GLY A 535 9.54 -24.73 12.74
C GLY A 535 9.62 -25.78 13.84
N GLU A 536 10.75 -26.53 13.94
CA GLU A 536 11.01 -27.37 15.13
C GLU A 536 11.32 -26.49 16.33
N THR A 537 12.19 -25.51 16.18
CA THR A 537 12.52 -24.54 17.20
C THR A 537 12.32 -23.12 16.69
N TRP A 538 11.98 -22.21 17.62
CA TRP A 538 11.74 -20.82 17.31
C TRP A 538 12.56 -19.89 18.20
N ASN A 539 12.99 -18.77 17.65
CA ASN A 539 13.70 -17.71 18.37
C ASN A 539 13.10 -16.35 18.02
N SER A 540 13.24 -15.37 18.91
CA SER A 540 12.75 -14.01 18.65
C SER A 540 13.69 -13.25 17.74
N LEU A 541 13.15 -12.61 16.71
CA LEU A 541 13.87 -11.66 15.87
C LEU A 541 13.74 -10.26 16.50
N GLY A 542 14.82 -9.76 17.08
CA GLY A 542 14.80 -8.52 17.85
C GLY A 542 14.11 -8.67 19.21
N TYR A 543 14.72 -9.41 20.12
CA TYR A 543 14.14 -9.83 21.40
C TYR A 543 13.64 -8.67 22.27
N GLU A 544 14.40 -7.57 22.34
CA GLU A 544 14.11 -6.41 23.22
C GLU A 544 13.14 -5.39 22.61
N GLU A 545 12.81 -5.52 21.34
CA GLU A 545 12.13 -4.49 20.58
C GLU A 545 10.66 -4.85 20.26
N PHE A 546 9.84 -3.83 20.09
CA PHE A 546 8.45 -3.96 19.63
C PHE A 546 8.35 -3.46 18.17
N PRO A 547 8.31 -4.35 17.17
CA PRO A 547 8.26 -3.94 15.76
C PRO A 547 7.06 -3.05 15.42
N ALA A 548 5.89 -3.30 16.02
CA ALA A 548 4.74 -2.41 15.94
C ALA A 548 3.98 -2.40 17.26
N PRO A 549 4.28 -1.44 18.17
CA PRO A 549 3.48 -1.22 19.37
C PRO A 549 2.02 -0.94 19.00
N ASN A 550 1.07 -1.61 19.63
CA ASN A 550 -0.36 -1.56 19.32
C ASN A 550 -0.75 -2.07 17.93
N GLY A 551 0.16 -2.75 17.22
CA GLY A 551 -0.17 -3.51 16.01
C GLY A 551 -1.09 -4.69 16.35
N ASN A 552 -1.99 -5.04 15.40
CA ASN A 552 -2.88 -6.19 15.53
C ASN A 552 -2.33 -7.36 14.69
N GLU A 553 -3.10 -7.94 13.77
CA GLU A 553 -2.70 -9.09 12.94
C GLU A 553 -1.55 -8.75 12.01
N PRO A 554 -0.35 -9.31 12.24
CA PRO A 554 0.83 -8.98 11.47
C PRO A 554 1.14 -10.02 10.41
N LYS A 555 1.91 -9.58 9.40
CA LYS A 555 2.60 -10.41 8.42
C LYS A 555 4.06 -9.98 8.33
N CYS A 556 4.91 -10.84 7.82
CA CYS A 556 6.27 -10.47 7.48
C CYS A 556 6.68 -11.05 6.13
N GLU A 557 7.64 -10.39 5.49
CA GLU A 557 8.21 -10.81 4.22
C GLU A 557 9.69 -10.41 4.16
N GLU A 558 10.47 -11.05 3.29
CA GLU A 558 11.87 -10.73 3.08
C GLU A 558 12.04 -9.80 1.88
N LEU A 559 12.65 -8.64 2.11
CA LEU A 559 13.06 -7.71 1.06
C LEU A 559 14.27 -8.25 0.29
N PRO A 560 14.54 -7.74 -0.92
CA PRO A 560 15.64 -8.25 -1.76
C PRO A 560 17.02 -8.15 -1.13
N ASP A 561 17.24 -7.21 -0.21
CA ASP A 561 18.51 -7.03 0.49
C ASP A 561 18.63 -7.89 1.79
N GLY A 562 17.65 -8.73 2.06
CA GLY A 562 17.60 -9.58 3.26
C GLY A 562 16.91 -8.95 4.45
N THR A 563 16.59 -7.66 4.41
CA THR A 563 15.78 -6.97 5.44
C THR A 563 14.42 -7.66 5.60
N VAL A 564 13.92 -7.84 6.83
CA VAL A 564 12.57 -8.37 7.06
C VAL A 564 11.60 -7.22 7.27
N VAL A 565 10.60 -7.13 6.40
CA VAL A 565 9.50 -6.17 6.55
C VAL A 565 8.37 -6.78 7.36
N LEU A 566 7.92 -6.06 8.38
CA LEU A 566 6.65 -6.30 9.09
C LEU A 566 5.55 -5.45 8.44
N SER A 567 4.41 -6.06 8.17
CA SER A 567 3.17 -5.40 7.76
C SER A 567 2.08 -5.76 8.75
N SER A 568 1.48 -4.78 9.46
CA SER A 568 0.54 -5.06 10.53
C SER A 568 -0.75 -4.28 10.43
N ARG A 569 -1.85 -4.94 10.76
CA ARG A 569 -3.19 -4.38 10.86
C ARG A 569 -3.23 -3.26 11.91
N THR A 570 -3.84 -2.13 11.53
CA THR A 570 -4.16 -1.02 12.44
C THR A 570 -5.33 -0.21 11.90
N GLY A 571 -6.07 0.48 12.78
CA GLY A 571 -7.19 1.34 12.38
C GLY A 571 -6.74 2.54 11.52
N GLY A 572 -7.42 2.77 10.38
CA GLY A 572 -7.18 3.90 9.48
C GLY A 572 -5.82 3.86 8.78
N GLY A 573 -5.33 2.68 8.43
CA GLY A 573 -4.10 2.48 7.70
C GLY A 573 -3.45 1.14 7.97
N ARG A 574 -2.14 1.03 7.75
CA ARG A 574 -1.34 -0.17 7.98
C ARG A 574 0.04 0.20 8.50
N PHE A 575 0.54 -0.51 9.50
CA PHE A 575 1.90 -0.33 10.00
C PHE A 575 2.91 -1.11 9.18
N PHE A 576 4.07 -0.48 8.94
CA PHE A 576 5.26 -1.11 8.39
C PHE A 576 6.47 -0.83 9.28
N ASN A 577 7.36 -1.81 9.44
CA ASN A 577 8.65 -1.65 10.09
C ASN A 577 9.65 -2.63 9.49
N PHE A 578 10.93 -2.34 9.60
CA PHE A 578 12.02 -3.13 9.04
C PHE A 578 12.93 -3.66 10.13
N PHE A 579 13.28 -4.96 10.04
CA PHE A 579 14.39 -5.52 10.78
C PHE A 579 15.63 -5.55 9.89
N THR A 580 16.63 -4.76 10.25
CA THR A 580 17.90 -4.69 9.53
C THR A 580 18.92 -5.53 10.26
N PHE A 581 19.51 -6.50 9.54
CA PHE A 581 20.52 -7.38 10.10
C PHE A 581 21.88 -6.69 10.23
N THR A 582 22.59 -6.97 11.33
CA THR A 582 24.02 -6.76 11.50
C THR A 582 24.80 -8.05 11.21
N ASP A 583 24.21 -9.20 11.51
CA ASP A 583 24.71 -10.53 11.12
C ASP A 583 23.48 -11.41 10.73
N ILE A 584 23.28 -11.58 9.42
CA ILE A 584 22.13 -12.32 8.91
C ILE A 584 22.16 -13.80 9.27
N ASN A 585 23.35 -14.41 9.35
CA ASN A 585 23.50 -15.82 9.66
C ASN A 585 23.11 -16.13 11.11
N LYS A 586 23.39 -15.19 12.02
CA LYS A 586 23.01 -15.31 13.45
C LYS A 586 21.62 -14.74 13.77
N ALA A 587 20.93 -14.14 12.80
CA ALA A 587 19.71 -13.37 13.01
C ALA A 587 19.87 -12.20 14.02
N GLU A 588 21.08 -11.61 14.09
CA GLU A 588 21.38 -10.44 14.89
C GLU A 588 21.07 -9.17 14.09
N GLY A 589 20.45 -8.18 14.73
CA GLY A 589 20.03 -6.94 14.09
C GLY A 589 19.09 -6.16 14.99
N LYS A 590 18.36 -5.21 14.40
CA LYS A 590 17.39 -4.39 15.14
C LYS A 590 16.20 -3.99 14.28
N TRP A 591 15.08 -3.75 14.93
CA TRP A 591 13.91 -3.11 14.32
C TRP A 591 14.11 -1.60 14.20
N GLY A 592 13.60 -1.03 13.11
CA GLY A 592 13.54 0.41 12.91
C GLY A 592 12.37 1.06 13.64
N THR A 593 12.07 2.29 13.25
CA THR A 593 10.89 3.01 13.75
C THR A 593 9.67 2.64 12.89
N VAL A 594 8.57 2.27 13.55
CA VAL A 594 7.32 1.93 12.85
C VAL A 594 6.78 3.12 12.07
N ALA A 595 6.40 2.88 10.82
CA ALA A 595 5.72 3.84 9.95
C ALA A 595 4.27 3.43 9.71
N LYS A 596 3.39 4.40 9.42
CA LYS A 596 2.01 4.14 9.08
C LYS A 596 1.71 4.53 7.65
N SER A 597 1.27 3.57 6.84
CA SER A 597 0.68 3.83 5.54
C SER A 597 -0.78 4.22 5.72
N GLN A 598 -1.17 5.37 5.19
CA GLN A 598 -2.51 5.94 5.34
C GLN A 598 -2.83 6.88 4.16
N ALA A 599 -4.09 7.26 4.01
CA ALA A 599 -4.54 8.10 2.88
C ALA A 599 -3.77 9.43 2.77
N SER A 600 -3.35 10.03 3.90
CA SER A 600 -2.63 11.31 3.92
C SER A 600 -1.22 11.24 3.32
N ASN A 601 -0.61 10.07 3.20
CA ASN A 601 0.68 9.87 2.56
C ASN A 601 0.60 8.99 1.30
N ASN A 602 -0.60 8.90 0.70
CA ASN A 602 -0.87 8.10 -0.50
C ASN A 602 -0.44 6.63 -0.34
N GLY A 603 -0.66 6.07 0.85
CA GLY A 603 -0.34 4.70 1.18
C GLY A 603 -1.58 3.78 1.14
N THR A 604 -1.39 2.53 1.59
CA THR A 604 -2.49 1.60 1.78
C THR A 604 -3.35 2.04 2.96
N PHE A 605 -4.63 2.12 2.74
CA PHE A 605 -5.60 2.48 3.77
C PHE A 605 -6.89 1.67 3.57
N GLY A 606 -7.72 1.61 4.56
CA GLY A 606 -8.96 0.86 4.49
C GLY A 606 -9.44 0.47 5.88
N ALA A 607 -10.23 -0.59 5.96
CA ALA A 607 -10.73 -1.13 7.20
C ALA A 607 -9.59 -1.68 8.07
N ASP A 608 -9.82 -1.68 9.37
CA ASP A 608 -9.03 -2.43 10.34
C ASP A 608 -9.17 -3.94 10.10
N CYS A 609 -8.30 -4.50 9.25
CA CYS A 609 -8.43 -5.86 8.73
C CYS A 609 -7.06 -6.49 8.45
N ASN A 610 -7.03 -7.84 8.43
CA ASN A 610 -5.87 -8.62 7.99
C ASN A 610 -5.62 -8.41 6.48
N GLY A 611 -4.40 -8.70 6.04
CA GLY A 611 -3.98 -8.68 4.63
C GLY A 611 -2.56 -9.22 4.51
N GLU A 612 -2.20 -9.68 3.31
CA GLU A 612 -0.92 -10.33 3.02
C GLU A 612 0.05 -9.34 2.37
N ILE A 613 1.36 -9.52 2.66
CA ILE A 613 2.45 -8.84 1.96
C ILE A 613 3.28 -9.87 1.22
N MET A 614 3.71 -9.56 -0.01
CA MET A 614 4.56 -10.43 -0.83
C MET A 614 5.49 -9.58 -1.70
N ILE A 615 6.75 -10.00 -1.84
CA ILE A 615 7.72 -9.37 -2.74
C ILE A 615 7.97 -10.29 -3.92
N VAL A 616 7.85 -9.78 -5.13
CA VAL A 616 8.00 -10.55 -6.35
C VAL A 616 9.07 -9.95 -7.28
N PRO A 617 9.93 -10.78 -7.91
CA PRO A 617 10.83 -10.32 -8.95
C PRO A 617 10.05 -10.09 -10.26
N ALA A 618 10.43 -9.07 -11.00
CA ALA A 618 9.69 -8.63 -12.18
C ALA A 618 10.58 -7.94 -13.23
N VAL A 619 10.02 -7.73 -14.39
CA VAL A 619 10.53 -6.82 -15.41
C VAL A 619 9.57 -5.65 -15.52
N ARG A 620 10.08 -4.42 -15.47
CA ARG A 620 9.31 -3.22 -15.77
C ARG A 620 9.09 -3.11 -17.27
N ASN A 621 7.84 -3.12 -17.72
CA ASN A 621 7.52 -3.22 -19.15
C ASN A 621 7.88 -1.97 -19.96
N SER A 622 8.00 -0.80 -19.31
CA SER A 622 8.32 0.46 -20.01
C SER A 622 9.76 0.53 -20.55
N ASP A 623 10.71 -0.14 -19.89
CA ASP A 623 12.14 -0.06 -20.24
C ASP A 623 12.88 -1.40 -20.17
N GLY A 624 12.19 -2.49 -19.78
CA GLY A 624 12.76 -3.83 -19.67
C GLY A 624 13.70 -4.01 -18.46
N LYS A 625 13.71 -3.10 -17.49
CA LYS A 625 14.56 -3.19 -16.30
C LYS A 625 14.06 -4.27 -15.35
N GLU A 626 14.97 -5.10 -14.86
CA GLU A 626 14.68 -6.05 -13.79
C GLU A 626 14.56 -5.33 -12.44
N VAL A 627 13.46 -5.60 -11.74
CA VAL A 627 13.07 -4.92 -10.51
C VAL A 627 12.42 -5.89 -9.52
N TYR A 628 12.13 -5.42 -8.31
CA TYR A 628 11.24 -6.09 -7.38
C TYR A 628 9.99 -5.25 -7.14
N VAL A 629 8.85 -5.91 -6.99
CA VAL A 629 7.55 -5.29 -6.71
C VAL A 629 7.01 -5.83 -5.40
N ALA A 630 6.67 -4.93 -4.49
CA ALA A 630 5.94 -5.25 -3.27
C ALA A 630 4.44 -5.25 -3.56
N LEU A 631 3.74 -6.28 -3.09
CA LEU A 631 2.29 -6.44 -3.17
C LEU A 631 1.72 -6.45 -1.75
N GLN A 632 0.62 -5.71 -1.51
CA GLN A 632 -0.07 -5.68 -0.22
C GLN A 632 -1.57 -5.81 -0.45
N SER A 633 -2.18 -6.89 0.03
CA SER A 633 -3.64 -7.04 0.00
C SER A 633 -4.30 -6.41 1.22
N VAL A 634 -5.41 -5.70 1.01
CA VAL A 634 -6.23 -5.06 2.06
C VAL A 634 -7.64 -4.78 1.53
N PRO A 635 -8.67 -4.60 2.40
CA PRO A 635 -9.88 -3.89 2.01
C PRO A 635 -9.56 -2.43 1.66
N MET A 636 -9.97 -1.96 0.50
CA MET A 636 -9.65 -0.62 -0.03
C MET A 636 -10.61 0.46 0.46
N ALA A 637 -11.80 0.10 0.97
CA ALA A 637 -12.75 1.00 1.58
C ALA A 637 -12.40 1.31 3.04
N SER A 638 -13.09 2.25 3.67
CA SER A 638 -12.95 2.56 5.10
C SER A 638 -13.56 1.50 6.03
N SER A 639 -14.30 0.53 5.48
CA SER A 639 -14.87 -0.65 6.15
C SER A 639 -14.41 -1.91 5.42
N ARG A 640 -14.79 -3.10 5.92
CA ARG A 640 -14.46 -4.39 5.29
C ARG A 640 -15.22 -4.58 3.98
N GLN A 641 -14.76 -3.87 2.94
CA GLN A 641 -15.30 -3.87 1.58
C GLN A 641 -14.18 -3.65 0.58
N ASN A 642 -14.39 -4.13 -0.65
CA ASN A 642 -13.52 -3.86 -1.78
C ASN A 642 -12.09 -4.36 -1.55
N VAL A 643 -11.93 -5.63 -1.17
CA VAL A 643 -10.59 -6.23 -1.06
C VAL A 643 -9.89 -6.16 -2.41
N GLY A 644 -8.62 -5.79 -2.36
CA GLY A 644 -7.74 -5.72 -3.52
C GLY A 644 -6.27 -5.78 -3.13
N ILE A 645 -5.41 -5.57 -4.10
CA ILE A 645 -3.96 -5.67 -3.96
C ILE A 645 -3.35 -4.34 -4.40
N TYR A 646 -2.64 -3.67 -3.51
CA TYR A 646 -1.77 -2.55 -3.84
C TYR A 646 -0.41 -3.06 -4.28
N TYR A 647 0.26 -2.32 -5.17
CA TYR A 647 1.62 -2.63 -5.59
C TYR A 647 2.53 -1.41 -5.52
N LYS A 648 3.83 -1.67 -5.28
CA LYS A 648 4.89 -0.67 -5.24
C LYS A 648 6.17 -1.26 -5.79
N GLU A 649 6.82 -0.57 -6.73
CA GLU A 649 8.18 -0.93 -7.14
C GLU A 649 9.18 -0.59 -6.05
N LEU A 650 10.09 -1.49 -5.75
CA LEU A 650 11.26 -1.22 -4.90
C LEU A 650 12.36 -0.61 -5.77
N ALA A 651 12.17 0.67 -6.13
CA ALA A 651 12.97 1.34 -7.14
C ALA A 651 14.28 1.89 -6.61
N SER A 652 14.36 2.14 -5.31
CA SER A 652 15.48 2.83 -4.67
C SER A 652 15.89 2.18 -3.36
N LEU A 653 17.09 2.53 -2.90
CA LEU A 653 17.55 2.17 -1.57
C LEU A 653 16.60 2.61 -0.45
N GLN A 654 15.97 3.78 -0.59
CA GLN A 654 15.07 4.32 0.44
C GLN A 654 13.82 3.46 0.63
N ASP A 655 13.33 2.81 -0.43
CA ASP A 655 12.19 1.89 -0.34
C ASP A 655 12.48 0.66 0.54
N MET A 656 13.75 0.32 0.75
CA MET A 656 14.18 -0.82 1.57
C MET A 656 14.91 -0.43 2.86
N ALA A 657 15.27 0.84 3.02
CA ALA A 657 16.00 1.33 4.19
C ALA A 657 15.15 2.16 5.15
N ASP A 658 14.03 2.72 4.67
CA ASP A 658 13.17 3.61 5.45
C ASP A 658 11.70 3.16 5.42
N PRO A 659 11.15 2.69 6.56
CA PRO A 659 9.73 2.30 6.64
C PRO A 659 8.75 3.41 6.25
N ASN A 660 9.10 4.71 6.41
CA ASN A 660 8.21 5.81 6.01
C ASN A 660 8.13 5.94 4.48
N THR A 661 9.25 5.79 3.79
CA THR A 661 9.28 5.77 2.31
C THR A 661 8.52 4.56 1.78
N PHE A 662 8.70 3.38 2.38
CA PHE A 662 7.96 2.18 1.99
C PHE A 662 6.46 2.33 2.20
N ALA A 663 6.04 2.90 3.34
CA ALA A 663 4.63 3.09 3.68
C ALA A 663 3.89 4.09 2.78
N ALA A 664 4.61 5.02 2.14
CA ALA A 664 4.05 6.10 1.35
C ALA A 664 4.09 5.81 -0.17
N ASN A 665 3.25 6.51 -0.93
CA ASN A 665 3.31 6.57 -2.40
C ASN A 665 3.34 5.19 -3.09
N TRP A 666 2.35 4.36 -2.80
CA TRP A 666 2.13 3.12 -3.53
C TRP A 666 1.73 3.43 -4.98
N ASP A 667 2.31 2.70 -5.95
CA ASP A 667 2.25 3.03 -7.37
C ASP A 667 0.87 2.80 -7.98
N GLY A 668 0.11 1.83 -7.46
CA GLY A 668 -1.24 1.54 -7.92
C GLY A 668 -1.88 0.40 -7.15
N ASN A 669 -3.01 -0.06 -7.68
CA ASN A 669 -3.78 -1.14 -7.07
C ASN A 669 -4.63 -1.90 -8.09
N HIS A 670 -5.02 -3.11 -7.71
CA HIS A 670 -6.00 -3.95 -8.39
C HIS A 670 -7.11 -4.32 -7.41
N GLN A 671 -8.34 -3.97 -7.73
CA GLN A 671 -9.51 -4.30 -6.90
C GLN A 671 -10.07 -5.67 -7.29
N ALA A 672 -10.06 -6.62 -6.36
CA ALA A 672 -10.53 -7.98 -6.59
C ALA A 672 -12.01 -8.20 -6.23
N SER A 673 -12.47 -7.57 -5.16
CA SER A 673 -13.87 -7.60 -4.71
C SER A 673 -14.49 -6.21 -4.78
N TYR A 674 -15.81 -6.17 -5.01
CA TYR A 674 -16.59 -4.93 -5.11
C TYR A 674 -17.76 -4.87 -4.13
N ILE A 675 -17.80 -5.82 -3.19
CA ILE A 675 -18.82 -5.93 -2.15
C ILE A 675 -18.16 -6.08 -0.77
N GLY A 676 -18.94 -6.42 0.24
CA GLY A 676 -18.43 -6.77 1.56
C GLY A 676 -17.33 -7.83 1.45
N SER A 677 -16.12 -7.52 1.93
CA SER A 677 -14.97 -8.41 1.81
C SER A 677 -13.94 -8.05 2.88
N ALA A 678 -13.16 -9.02 3.35
CA ALA A 678 -12.36 -8.84 4.55
C ALA A 678 -10.94 -9.43 4.44
N TYR A 679 -10.66 -10.53 5.12
CA TYR A 679 -9.33 -11.14 5.19
C TYR A 679 -8.88 -11.66 3.83
N SER A 680 -7.59 -11.59 3.60
CA SER A 680 -6.99 -12.03 2.34
C SER A 680 -5.57 -12.55 2.52
N THR A 681 -5.19 -13.51 1.68
CA THR A 681 -3.84 -14.06 1.59
C THR A 681 -3.50 -14.32 0.13
N MET A 682 -2.21 -14.32 -0.20
CA MET A 682 -1.72 -14.57 -1.55
C MET A 682 -0.39 -15.31 -1.56
N ILE A 683 -0.17 -16.11 -2.60
CA ILE A 683 1.07 -16.84 -2.80
C ILE A 683 1.35 -17.04 -4.30
N MET A 684 2.63 -17.13 -4.66
CA MET A 684 3.05 -17.48 -6.02
C MET A 684 2.78 -18.96 -6.29
N GLN A 685 2.17 -19.28 -7.42
CA GLN A 685 1.91 -20.62 -7.89
C GLN A 685 3.03 -21.14 -8.79
N ALA A 686 2.99 -22.44 -9.06
CA ALA A 686 3.98 -23.08 -9.92
C ALA A 686 3.92 -22.64 -11.39
N ASN A 687 2.80 -22.08 -11.84
CA ASN A 687 2.61 -21.51 -13.19
C ASN A 687 2.93 -20.02 -13.29
N ASP A 688 3.63 -19.47 -12.31
CA ASP A 688 4.04 -18.06 -12.23
C ASP A 688 2.88 -17.05 -12.10
N SER A 689 1.67 -17.53 -11.76
CA SER A 689 0.56 -16.65 -11.36
C SER A 689 0.41 -16.56 -9.84
N ILE A 690 -0.31 -15.56 -9.38
CA ILE A 690 -0.53 -15.27 -7.96
C ILE A 690 -1.90 -15.83 -7.57
N ALA A 691 -1.91 -16.85 -6.72
CA ALA A 691 -3.09 -17.33 -6.05
C ALA A 691 -3.54 -16.28 -5.02
N PHE A 692 -4.79 -15.89 -5.07
CA PHE A 692 -5.40 -14.93 -4.16
C PHE A 692 -6.66 -15.52 -3.55
N LEU A 693 -6.67 -15.71 -2.24
CA LEU A 693 -7.80 -16.24 -1.48
C LEU A 693 -8.26 -15.18 -0.48
N TYR A 694 -9.54 -14.81 -0.54
CA TYR A 694 -10.06 -13.74 0.30
C TYR A 694 -11.53 -13.99 0.69
N GLU A 695 -11.96 -13.33 1.75
CA GLU A 695 -13.32 -13.38 2.25
C GLU A 695 -14.24 -12.40 1.50
N GLU A 696 -15.41 -12.87 1.05
CA GLU A 696 -16.39 -12.04 0.34
C GLU A 696 -17.83 -12.37 0.78
N SER A 697 -18.70 -11.36 0.89
CA SER A 697 -20.09 -11.49 1.30
C SER A 697 -21.01 -11.86 0.11
N THR A 698 -20.74 -12.96 -0.57
CA THR A 698 -21.33 -13.34 -1.85
C THR A 698 -22.75 -13.91 -1.71
N TYR A 699 -23.01 -14.70 -0.66
CA TYR A 699 -24.26 -15.47 -0.51
C TYR A 699 -25.24 -14.91 0.53
N GLY A 700 -25.27 -13.59 0.69
CA GLY A 700 -26.13 -12.92 1.66
C GLY A 700 -25.69 -13.12 3.12
N ALA A 701 -24.48 -13.61 3.33
CA ALA A 701 -23.82 -13.78 4.61
C ALA A 701 -22.32 -13.45 4.47
N ASP A 702 -21.72 -13.01 5.55
CA ASP A 702 -20.29 -12.84 5.68
C ASP A 702 -19.69 -14.19 6.13
N TYR A 703 -18.64 -14.70 5.62
CA TYR A 703 -17.71 -14.42 4.56
C TYR A 703 -17.47 -15.72 3.79
N THR A 704 -17.71 -15.78 2.49
CA THR A 704 -17.30 -16.90 1.63
C THR A 704 -15.82 -16.73 1.30
N ASN A 705 -15.03 -17.81 1.34
CA ASN A 705 -13.64 -17.75 0.89
C ASN A 705 -13.58 -17.99 -0.61
N VAL A 706 -13.21 -16.93 -1.32
CA VAL A 706 -13.19 -16.83 -2.78
C VAL A 706 -11.75 -16.90 -3.27
N TYR A 707 -11.50 -17.74 -4.26
CA TYR A 707 -10.21 -17.87 -4.93
C TYR A 707 -10.25 -17.18 -6.29
N LYS A 708 -9.17 -16.47 -6.60
CA LYS A 708 -8.83 -15.94 -7.93
C LYS A 708 -7.36 -16.17 -8.21
N SER A 709 -7.02 -16.26 -9.49
CA SER A 709 -5.64 -16.31 -9.97
C SER A 709 -5.37 -15.07 -10.82
N TYR A 710 -4.24 -14.43 -10.60
CA TYR A 710 -3.84 -13.23 -11.32
C TYR A 710 -2.41 -13.35 -11.84
N SER A 711 -2.12 -12.84 -13.03
CA SER A 711 -0.76 -12.52 -13.41
C SER A 711 -0.31 -11.24 -12.68
N LEU A 712 0.99 -10.97 -12.65
CA LEU A 712 1.49 -9.69 -12.14
C LEU A 712 1.05 -8.53 -13.03
N GLU A 713 0.93 -8.77 -14.34
CA GLU A 713 0.39 -7.81 -15.31
C GLU A 713 -1.05 -7.41 -14.96
N ASP A 714 -1.91 -8.36 -14.56
CA ASP A 714 -3.29 -8.05 -14.16
C ASP A 714 -3.31 -7.14 -12.93
N ILE A 715 -2.49 -7.46 -11.91
CA ILE A 715 -2.41 -6.69 -10.67
C ILE A 715 -1.86 -5.28 -10.92
N THR A 716 -0.90 -5.14 -11.84
CA THR A 716 -0.17 -3.90 -12.08
C THR A 716 -0.65 -3.14 -13.31
N ASN A 717 -1.77 -3.56 -13.91
CA ASN A 717 -2.31 -2.99 -15.14
C ASN A 717 -1.28 -2.95 -16.28
N GLY A 718 -0.51 -4.02 -16.43
CA GLY A 718 0.50 -4.14 -17.48
C GLY A 718 1.81 -3.40 -17.21
N ALA A 719 2.01 -2.84 -16.01
CA ALA A 719 3.26 -2.13 -15.71
C ALA A 719 4.46 -3.06 -15.51
N TYR A 720 4.22 -4.26 -14.96
CA TYR A 720 5.27 -5.23 -14.63
C TYR A 720 4.86 -6.63 -15.06
N THR A 721 5.84 -7.39 -15.59
CA THR A 721 5.74 -8.81 -15.90
C THR A 721 6.55 -9.60 -14.89
N PHE A 722 5.98 -10.67 -14.32
CA PHE A 722 6.71 -11.56 -13.41
C PHE A 722 7.87 -12.23 -14.14
N LYS A 723 9.04 -12.27 -13.48
CA LYS A 723 10.22 -12.97 -13.97
C LYS A 723 10.89 -13.72 -12.83
N LYS A 724 10.73 -15.03 -12.80
CA LYS A 724 11.20 -15.91 -11.71
C LYS A 724 12.67 -15.74 -11.35
N GLU A 725 13.52 -15.60 -12.38
CA GLU A 725 14.96 -15.43 -12.22
C GLU A 725 15.37 -14.08 -12.81
N ILE A 726 15.62 -13.11 -11.96
CA ILE A 726 16.27 -11.86 -12.32
C ILE A 726 17.72 -11.87 -11.84
N ASN A 727 18.54 -11.00 -12.39
CA ASN A 727 19.92 -10.85 -11.94
C ASN A 727 19.97 -10.14 -10.59
N HIS A 728 19.67 -10.88 -9.52
CA HIS A 728 19.67 -10.40 -8.16
C HIS A 728 21.01 -9.75 -7.76
N THR A 729 22.13 -10.31 -8.20
CA THR A 729 23.48 -9.80 -7.93
C THR A 729 23.65 -8.39 -8.49
N ASP A 730 23.24 -8.14 -9.74
CA ASP A 730 23.31 -6.81 -10.34
C ASP A 730 22.35 -5.82 -9.67
N TYR A 731 21.17 -6.27 -9.25
CA TYR A 731 20.22 -5.47 -8.50
C TYR A 731 20.83 -5.00 -7.17
N ILE A 732 21.38 -5.92 -6.38
CA ILE A 732 22.04 -5.60 -5.09
C ILE A 732 23.28 -4.74 -5.29
N LYS A 733 24.06 -5.00 -6.35
CA LYS A 733 25.22 -4.16 -6.70
C LYS A 733 24.83 -2.72 -7.00
N ALA A 734 23.72 -2.50 -7.69
CA ALA A 734 23.19 -1.17 -7.95
C ALA A 734 22.81 -0.45 -6.64
N LEU A 735 22.15 -1.14 -5.71
CA LEU A 735 21.81 -0.58 -4.40
C LEU A 735 23.03 -0.25 -3.55
N LEU A 736 24.03 -1.12 -3.54
CA LEU A 736 25.30 -0.85 -2.84
C LEU A 736 25.98 0.38 -3.39
N LYS A 737 25.97 0.53 -4.72
CA LYS A 737 26.54 1.71 -5.39
C LYS A 737 25.80 3.00 -5.02
N GLU A 738 24.48 2.95 -4.87
CA GLU A 738 23.70 4.08 -4.36
C GLU A 738 24.11 4.44 -2.91
N LYS A 739 24.26 3.46 -2.02
CA LYS A 739 24.73 3.67 -0.64
C LYS A 739 26.13 4.30 -0.60
N ILE A 740 27.05 3.81 -1.39
CA ILE A 740 28.40 4.36 -1.50
C ILE A 740 28.33 5.81 -2.00
N ASN A 741 27.56 6.06 -3.06
CA ASN A 741 27.41 7.40 -3.63
C ASN A 741 26.75 8.39 -2.67
N ALA A 742 25.80 7.94 -1.85
CA ALA A 742 25.17 8.76 -0.83
C ALA A 742 26.14 9.25 0.27
N LYS A 743 27.31 8.61 0.41
CA LYS A 743 28.36 9.00 1.36
C LYS A 743 29.55 9.71 0.69
N LYS A 744 29.60 9.75 -0.65
CA LYS A 744 30.63 10.47 -1.42
C LYS A 744 30.27 11.94 -1.55
N GLY A 745 31.29 12.82 -1.47
CA GLY A 745 31.11 14.26 -1.70
C GLY A 745 30.23 14.97 -0.67
N LEU A 746 30.00 14.37 0.49
CA LEU A 746 29.32 15.05 1.58
C LEU A 746 30.11 16.26 2.08
N PRO A 747 29.45 17.32 2.56
CA PRO A 747 30.14 18.54 2.96
C PRO A 747 31.05 18.32 4.16
N THR A 748 32.24 18.86 4.08
CA THR A 748 33.17 18.99 5.21
C THR A 748 32.89 20.25 6.01
N GLY A 749 33.21 20.25 7.29
CA GLY A 749 33.05 21.41 8.13
C GLY A 749 33.40 21.18 9.59
N ASN A 750 32.87 22.02 10.44
CA ASN A 750 33.15 21.97 11.89
C ASN A 750 31.89 21.69 12.74
N ALA A 751 30.76 21.42 12.16
CA ALA A 751 29.55 21.15 12.91
C ALA A 751 29.31 19.63 13.07
N VAL A 752 28.64 19.29 14.15
CA VAL A 752 28.20 17.91 14.42
C VAL A 752 27.36 17.38 13.21
N GLY A 753 27.68 16.19 12.74
CA GLY A 753 27.10 15.55 11.56
C GLY A 753 27.88 15.79 10.26
N MET A 754 28.66 16.84 10.12
CA MET A 754 29.52 17.09 8.94
C MET A 754 30.74 16.16 8.96
N LEU A 755 31.35 15.95 7.79
CA LEU A 755 32.62 15.25 7.71
C LEU A 755 33.78 16.12 8.24
N ASP A 756 34.66 15.50 9.04
CA ASP A 756 35.96 16.07 9.39
C ASP A 756 36.87 16.03 8.17
N GLU A 757 37.34 17.22 7.73
CA GLU A 757 38.16 17.34 6.55
C GLU A 757 39.43 16.46 6.60
N SER A 758 39.97 16.22 7.78
CA SER A 758 41.19 15.39 7.95
C SER A 758 40.92 13.89 7.74
N LYS A 759 39.65 13.45 7.76
CA LYS A 759 39.26 12.05 7.63
C LYS A 759 38.58 11.69 6.30
N THR A 760 38.37 12.65 5.41
CA THR A 760 37.68 12.42 4.12
C THR A 760 38.39 11.40 3.25
N GLN A 761 39.73 11.43 3.21
CA GLN A 761 40.52 10.47 2.43
C GLN A 761 40.38 9.03 2.95
N GLU A 762 40.31 8.85 4.28
CA GLU A 762 40.08 7.55 4.89
C GLU A 762 38.70 6.99 4.55
N LEU A 763 37.68 7.86 4.57
CA LEU A 763 36.34 7.51 4.14
C LEU A 763 36.30 7.07 2.68
N GLU A 764 36.88 7.86 1.77
CA GLU A 764 36.92 7.55 0.34
C GLU A 764 37.59 6.20 0.06
N GLN A 765 38.74 5.95 0.74
CA GLN A 765 39.43 4.66 0.62
C GLN A 765 38.60 3.49 1.17
N ALA A 766 37.91 3.69 2.28
CA ALA A 766 37.00 2.65 2.84
C ALA A 766 35.84 2.34 1.87
N LEU A 767 35.20 3.36 1.29
CA LEU A 767 34.14 3.19 0.30
C LEU A 767 34.61 2.43 -0.95
N ALA A 768 35.83 2.74 -1.45
CA ALA A 768 36.39 2.03 -2.59
C ALA A 768 36.71 0.56 -2.26
N ASN A 769 37.23 0.29 -1.06
CA ASN A 769 37.52 -1.08 -0.61
C ASN A 769 36.26 -1.93 -0.49
N VAL A 770 35.16 -1.36 0.03
CA VAL A 770 33.86 -2.02 0.17
C VAL A 770 33.31 -2.49 -1.17
N GLU A 771 33.36 -1.62 -2.21
CA GLU A 771 32.90 -1.98 -3.57
C GLU A 771 33.68 -3.18 -4.12
N THR A 772 35.02 -3.15 -3.98
CA THR A 772 35.89 -4.24 -4.45
C THR A 772 35.66 -5.55 -3.71
N VAL A 773 35.46 -5.52 -2.39
CA VAL A 773 35.21 -6.73 -1.59
C VAL A 773 33.89 -7.37 -1.99
N TYR A 774 32.84 -6.58 -2.18
CA TYR A 774 31.57 -7.08 -2.65
C TYR A 774 31.64 -7.71 -4.05
N GLU A 775 32.32 -7.02 -5.01
CA GLU A 775 32.47 -7.53 -6.38
C GLU A 775 33.19 -8.88 -6.44
N ASN A 776 34.11 -9.13 -5.53
CA ASN A 776 34.84 -10.42 -5.46
C ASN A 776 34.01 -11.55 -4.83
N ASN A 777 32.98 -11.24 -4.04
CA ASN A 777 32.10 -12.21 -3.40
C ASN A 777 30.68 -11.67 -3.27
N PRO A 778 29.88 -11.63 -4.35
CA PRO A 778 28.57 -10.98 -4.37
C PRO A 778 27.50 -11.87 -3.72
N THR A 779 27.44 -11.83 -2.39
CA THR A 779 26.38 -12.49 -1.58
C THR A 779 25.62 -11.46 -0.77
N VAL A 780 24.43 -11.83 -0.26
CA VAL A 780 23.66 -10.95 0.65
C VAL A 780 24.42 -10.71 1.94
N GLU A 781 25.13 -11.69 2.47
CA GLU A 781 26.01 -11.51 3.63
C GLU A 781 27.10 -10.48 3.34
N SER A 782 27.76 -10.57 2.19
CA SER A 782 28.76 -9.57 1.77
C SER A 782 28.18 -8.18 1.59
N TYR A 783 26.95 -8.08 1.07
CA TYR A 783 26.23 -6.81 0.95
C TYR A 783 25.95 -6.20 2.32
N LEU A 784 25.43 -6.96 3.28
CA LEU A 784 25.16 -6.48 4.63
C LEU A 784 26.43 -6.07 5.36
N ASN A 785 27.48 -6.87 5.24
CA ASN A 785 28.81 -6.51 5.78
C ASN A 785 29.34 -5.21 5.14
N ALA A 786 29.17 -5.05 3.82
CA ALA A 786 29.51 -3.84 3.13
C ALA A 786 28.73 -2.61 3.64
N CYS A 787 27.42 -2.78 3.89
CA CYS A 787 26.58 -1.73 4.47
C CYS A 787 27.07 -1.29 5.86
N ASN A 788 27.43 -2.26 6.72
CA ASN A 788 27.97 -1.97 8.05
C ASN A 788 29.31 -1.21 7.94
N LEU A 789 30.20 -1.68 7.07
CA LEU A 789 31.51 -1.02 6.84
C LEU A 789 31.36 0.41 6.30
N ILE A 790 30.39 0.67 5.42
CA ILE A 790 30.07 2.00 4.92
C ILE A 790 29.64 2.91 6.06
N GLU A 791 28.72 2.42 6.92
CA GLU A 791 28.23 3.22 8.04
C GLU A 791 29.30 3.45 9.09
N ASP A 792 30.09 2.45 9.45
CA ASP A 792 31.24 2.60 10.36
C ASP A 792 32.27 3.62 9.84
N ALA A 793 32.62 3.53 8.56
CA ALA A 793 33.55 4.47 7.93
C ALA A 793 32.99 5.90 7.96
N PHE A 794 31.72 6.08 7.65
CA PHE A 794 31.05 7.38 7.74
C PHE A 794 31.02 7.90 9.18
N GLN A 795 30.60 7.07 10.15
CA GLN A 795 30.57 7.43 11.55
C GLN A 795 31.95 7.79 12.12
N ASN A 796 33.02 7.17 11.62
CA ASN A 796 34.39 7.51 11.99
C ASN A 796 34.86 8.82 11.39
N ALA A 797 34.37 9.17 10.21
CA ALA A 797 34.69 10.42 9.52
C ALA A 797 33.83 11.60 9.96
N ALA A 798 32.59 11.35 10.45
CA ALA A 798 31.69 12.40 10.89
C ALA A 798 32.11 13.01 12.23
N ILE A 799 31.91 14.32 12.36
CA ILE A 799 32.03 15.01 13.64
C ILE A 799 30.91 14.62 14.56
N LYS A 800 31.23 13.99 15.67
CA LYS A 800 30.27 13.53 16.68
C LYS A 800 30.06 14.55 17.79
N LEU A 801 28.89 14.48 18.38
CA LEU A 801 28.68 15.11 19.68
C LEU A 801 29.48 14.33 20.73
N GLU A 802 30.24 15.01 21.56
CA GLU A 802 31.12 14.39 22.56
C GLU A 802 30.74 14.83 23.96
N ASN A 803 30.75 13.85 24.87
CA ASN A 803 30.41 14.08 26.28
C ASN A 803 31.37 15.13 26.91
N ARG A 804 30.77 16.13 27.58
CA ARG A 804 31.45 17.22 28.29
C ARG A 804 32.23 18.22 27.42
N LYS A 805 32.11 18.17 26.11
CA LYS A 805 32.59 19.25 25.23
C LYS A 805 31.64 20.43 25.25
N VAL A 806 32.23 21.59 24.94
CA VAL A 806 31.53 22.88 24.87
C VAL A 806 31.19 23.20 23.41
N TYR A 807 29.95 23.60 23.17
CA TYR A 807 29.41 23.87 21.85
C TYR A 807 28.68 25.21 21.81
N THR A 808 28.61 25.83 20.62
CA THR A 808 27.62 26.84 20.29
C THR A 808 26.49 26.19 19.50
N ILE A 809 25.27 26.73 19.64
CA ILE A 809 24.05 26.18 19.01
C ILE A 809 23.40 27.29 18.20
N GLN A 810 23.59 27.30 16.87
CA GLN A 810 23.11 28.35 15.95
C GLN A 810 21.88 27.90 15.20
N ASN A 811 20.84 28.75 15.09
CA ASN A 811 19.59 28.45 14.40
C ASN A 811 19.74 28.48 12.88
N LYS A 812 19.03 27.59 12.15
CA LYS A 812 19.06 27.54 10.69
C LYS A 812 18.27 28.65 10.03
N ALA A 813 17.02 28.82 10.42
CA ALA A 813 16.12 29.81 9.82
C ALA A 813 16.53 31.25 10.20
N HIS A 814 17.11 31.40 11.39
CA HIS A 814 17.54 32.69 11.94
C HIS A 814 19.06 32.64 12.14
N SER A 815 19.81 32.63 11.03
CA SER A 815 21.27 32.39 10.99
C SER A 815 22.12 33.35 11.85
N GLY A 816 21.55 34.43 12.31
CA GLY A 816 22.16 35.35 13.29
C GLY A 816 21.88 35.01 14.76
N HIS A 817 21.03 33.99 15.03
CA HIS A 817 20.65 33.61 16.38
C HIS A 817 21.44 32.41 16.87
N PHE A 818 22.15 32.60 17.97
CA PHE A 818 22.74 31.54 18.80
C PHE A 818 21.85 31.34 20.02
N MET A 819 21.61 30.09 20.38
CA MET A 819 20.89 29.78 21.62
C MET A 819 21.69 30.37 22.79
N THR A 820 21.00 31.02 23.73
CA THR A 820 21.54 31.58 24.96
C THR A 820 20.51 31.46 26.07
N VAL A 821 20.87 31.85 27.29
CA VAL A 821 20.00 31.79 28.45
C VAL A 821 19.67 33.18 28.97
N ALA A 822 18.39 33.42 29.25
CA ALA A 822 17.92 34.56 30.06
C ALA A 822 17.49 34.05 31.46
N SER A 823 17.11 34.94 32.35
CA SER A 823 16.83 34.55 33.74
C SER A 823 15.75 33.51 33.94
N ASP A 824 14.77 33.47 33.05
CA ASP A 824 13.56 32.62 33.14
C ASP A 824 13.36 31.68 31.95
N ARG A 825 14.19 31.77 30.93
CA ARG A 825 14.00 31.01 29.67
C ARG A 825 15.27 30.97 28.82
N PHE A 826 15.26 30.09 27.79
CA PHE A 826 16.24 30.11 26.70
C PHE A 826 15.74 31.02 25.57
N THR A 827 16.65 31.73 24.95
CA THR A 827 16.41 32.76 23.95
C THR A 827 17.50 32.77 22.87
N GLY A 828 17.46 33.66 21.88
CA GLY A 828 18.48 33.85 20.87
C GLY A 828 19.35 35.10 21.14
N THR A 829 20.62 34.99 20.87
CA THR A 829 21.57 36.12 20.86
C THR A 829 22.28 36.20 19.48
N THR A 830 22.69 37.41 19.09
CA THR A 830 23.52 37.59 17.90
C THR A 830 25.00 37.39 18.17
N ASP A 831 25.42 37.36 19.44
CA ASP A 831 26.78 37.09 19.86
C ASP A 831 27.01 35.64 20.23
N GLY A 832 27.48 34.87 19.28
CA GLY A 832 27.84 33.45 19.48
C GLY A 832 29.10 33.22 20.29
N THR A 833 29.86 34.31 20.62
CA THR A 833 31.10 34.24 21.43
C THR A 833 30.83 34.44 22.92
N ALA A 834 29.62 34.92 23.27
CA ALA A 834 29.21 35.13 24.65
C ALA A 834 29.26 33.82 25.45
N GLU A 835 29.75 33.89 26.70
CA GLU A 835 29.81 32.70 27.59
C GLU A 835 28.41 32.10 27.79
N THR A 836 27.35 32.93 27.85
CA THR A 836 25.96 32.50 27.90
C THR A 836 25.42 31.80 26.65
N ALA A 837 26.16 31.87 25.51
CA ALA A 837 25.83 31.15 24.27
C ALA A 837 26.58 29.79 24.13
N LYS A 838 27.36 29.42 25.16
CA LYS A 838 28.11 28.18 25.19
C LYS A 838 27.44 27.13 26.04
N PHE A 839 27.28 25.93 25.47
CA PHE A 839 26.56 24.82 26.08
C PHE A 839 27.44 23.57 26.18
N VAL A 840 27.30 22.83 27.27
CA VAL A 840 27.94 21.54 27.49
C VAL A 840 26.91 20.45 27.29
N PHE A 841 27.26 19.40 26.61
CA PHE A 841 26.40 18.22 26.43
C PHE A 841 26.90 17.09 27.34
N PHE A 842 25.97 16.49 28.10
CA PHE A 842 26.20 15.31 28.94
C PHE A 842 25.45 14.11 28.37
N GLU A 843 26.18 13.07 28.02
CA GLU A 843 25.61 11.83 27.48
C GLU A 843 25.01 10.96 28.59
N ASN A 844 23.81 10.48 28.39
CA ASN A 844 23.14 9.50 29.24
C ASN A 844 23.42 8.07 28.72
N GLU A 845 23.21 7.07 29.57
CA GLU A 845 23.38 5.64 29.25
C GLU A 845 22.43 5.17 28.10
N ASP A 846 21.33 5.88 27.89
CA ASP A 846 20.32 5.60 26.85
C ASP A 846 20.58 6.33 25.51
N GLY A 847 21.74 6.95 25.35
CA GLY A 847 22.13 7.69 24.13
C GLY A 847 21.46 9.06 23.97
N THR A 848 20.68 9.50 24.94
CA THR A 848 20.15 10.88 24.99
C THR A 848 21.12 11.82 25.66
N TRP A 849 20.87 13.13 25.50
CA TRP A 849 21.77 14.18 25.98
C TRP A 849 21.06 15.14 26.93
N LYS A 850 21.72 15.54 27.99
CA LYS A 850 21.38 16.72 28.82
C LYS A 850 22.21 17.90 28.34
N ILE A 851 21.60 19.08 28.29
CA ILE A 851 22.21 20.30 27.77
C ILE A 851 22.35 21.30 28.91
N TYR A 852 23.56 21.77 29.17
CA TYR A 852 23.91 22.62 30.30
C TYR A 852 24.60 23.89 29.85
N ASN A 853 24.20 25.01 30.40
CA ASN A 853 24.89 26.29 30.24
C ASN A 853 25.72 26.57 31.48
N LYS A 854 27.06 26.61 31.28
CA LYS A 854 28.01 26.74 32.40
C LYS A 854 27.98 28.12 33.05
N GLU A 855 27.83 29.19 32.27
CA GLU A 855 27.84 30.57 32.79
C GLU A 855 26.63 30.89 33.66
N ALA A 856 25.48 30.41 33.23
CA ALA A 856 24.23 30.58 33.98
C ALA A 856 23.97 29.46 34.99
N ASP A 857 24.86 28.48 35.13
CA ASP A 857 24.72 27.29 36.00
C ASP A 857 23.31 26.65 35.90
N THR A 858 22.89 26.33 34.68
CA THR A 858 21.52 25.84 34.45
C THR A 858 21.44 24.84 33.30
N TYR A 859 20.49 23.91 33.43
CA TYR A 859 20.17 22.92 32.40
C TYR A 859 18.98 23.34 31.58
N VAL A 860 18.93 22.88 30.32
CA VAL A 860 17.74 22.97 29.50
C VAL A 860 16.73 21.95 30.00
N GLY A 861 15.62 22.46 30.50
CA GLY A 861 14.55 21.67 31.06
C GLY A 861 13.53 21.24 30.00
N LYS A 862 12.51 20.53 30.50
CA LYS A 862 11.37 20.09 29.71
C LYS A 862 10.66 21.27 29.05
N ILE A 863 10.17 21.06 27.84
CA ILE A 863 9.29 22.02 27.16
C ILE A 863 7.99 22.11 27.94
N GLY A 864 7.62 23.33 28.39
CA GLY A 864 6.47 23.57 29.25
C GLY A 864 5.13 23.59 28.54
N LEU A 865 4.05 23.90 29.29
CA LEU A 865 2.69 24.02 28.74
C LEU A 865 2.55 25.17 27.73
N ASP A 866 3.38 26.18 27.84
CA ASP A 866 3.51 27.33 26.92
C ASP A 866 4.52 27.03 25.79
N TYR A 867 4.97 25.79 25.71
CA TYR A 867 5.99 25.30 24.78
C TYR A 867 7.40 25.91 24.98
N SER A 868 7.62 26.79 25.95
CA SER A 868 8.93 27.39 26.19
C SER A 868 9.91 26.43 26.86
N ALA A 869 11.15 26.39 26.38
CA ALA A 869 12.23 25.72 27.07
C ALA A 869 12.63 26.53 28.31
N VAL A 870 12.59 25.89 29.48
CA VAL A 870 12.84 26.55 30.76
C VAL A 870 14.15 26.11 31.40
N PRO A 871 14.89 27.02 32.07
CA PRO A 871 16.08 26.68 32.83
C PRO A 871 15.75 25.79 34.05
N ARG A 872 16.67 24.85 34.36
CA ARG A 872 16.60 23.97 35.54
C ARG A 872 17.90 24.03 36.30
N ALA A 873 17.80 24.15 37.63
CA ALA A 873 18.97 24.34 38.48
C ALA A 873 19.72 23.03 38.76
N SER A 874 19.08 21.88 38.58
CA SER A 874 19.70 20.58 38.90
C SER A 874 19.71 19.64 37.69
N GLU A 875 20.70 18.74 37.68
CA GLU A 875 20.84 17.69 36.64
C GLU A 875 19.63 16.74 36.67
N THR A 876 19.00 16.50 37.82
CA THR A 876 17.83 15.63 37.97
C THR A 876 16.57 16.20 37.31
N GLU A 877 16.51 17.52 37.18
CA GLU A 877 15.41 18.23 36.52
C GLU A 877 15.70 18.52 35.03
N ALA A 878 16.91 18.22 34.57
CA ALA A 878 17.30 18.41 33.16
C ALA A 878 16.47 17.51 32.24
N GLU A 879 16.02 18.07 31.15
CA GLU A 879 15.39 17.27 30.11
C GLU A 879 16.40 16.44 29.35
N LYS A 880 15.98 15.24 28.91
CA LYS A 880 16.74 14.39 28.01
C LYS A 880 16.36 14.71 26.56
N TYR A 881 17.36 15.02 25.76
CA TYR A 881 17.19 15.32 24.34
C TYR A 881 17.79 14.23 23.45
N LEU A 882 17.01 13.73 22.48
CA LEU A 882 17.52 12.96 21.37
C LEU A 882 18.07 13.96 20.34
N VAL A 883 19.35 13.85 19.98
CA VAL A 883 20.01 14.69 18.99
C VAL A 883 20.18 13.90 17.72
N THR A 884 19.57 14.37 16.62
CA THR A 884 19.72 13.79 15.29
C THR A 884 20.36 14.80 14.36
N SER A 885 21.51 14.46 13.75
CA SER A 885 22.29 15.35 12.92
C SER A 885 22.34 14.87 11.47
N SER A 886 22.23 15.80 10.52
CA SER A 886 22.40 15.52 9.10
C SER A 886 23.88 15.73 8.68
N ALA A 887 24.27 15.14 7.55
CA ALA A 887 25.61 15.34 6.96
C ALA A 887 25.87 16.79 6.54
N GLU A 888 24.85 17.62 6.43
CA GLU A 888 24.96 19.07 6.19
C GLU A 888 25.24 19.88 7.46
N GLY A 889 25.34 19.23 8.62
CA GLY A 889 25.63 19.85 9.92
C GLY A 889 24.42 20.47 10.61
N TRP A 890 23.21 20.11 10.21
CA TRP A 890 21.99 20.53 10.89
C TRP A 890 21.48 19.46 11.81
N SER A 891 21.21 19.83 13.05
CA SER A 891 20.73 18.93 14.09
C SER A 891 19.34 19.34 14.57
N THR A 892 18.51 18.36 14.90
CA THR A 892 17.28 18.55 15.67
C THR A 892 17.47 18.03 17.09
N LEU A 893 16.82 18.69 18.06
CA LEU A 893 16.94 18.35 19.48
C LEU A 893 15.52 18.05 20.02
N LYS A 894 15.18 16.77 20.11
CA LYS A 894 13.85 16.29 20.52
C LYS A 894 13.80 16.01 22.01
N SER A 895 12.87 16.65 22.73
CA SER A 895 12.55 16.32 24.11
C SER A 895 11.95 14.91 24.19
N THR A 896 12.49 14.06 25.06
CA THR A 896 12.03 12.66 25.18
C THR A 896 10.84 12.50 26.09
N THR A 897 10.55 13.47 26.95
CA THR A 897 9.45 13.42 27.92
C THR A 897 8.32 14.42 27.62
N SER A 898 8.37 15.14 26.50
CA SER A 898 7.32 16.06 26.08
C SER A 898 6.00 15.30 25.88
N THR A 899 4.93 15.77 26.52
CA THR A 899 3.57 15.25 26.34
C THR A 899 2.93 15.71 25.04
N ASN A 900 3.47 16.75 24.41
CA ASN A 900 3.05 17.21 23.10
C ASN A 900 4.01 16.68 22.04
N THR A 901 3.70 15.51 21.49
CA THR A 901 4.56 14.83 20.52
C THR A 901 4.69 15.57 19.19
N ALA A 902 3.75 16.44 18.84
CA ALA A 902 3.82 17.25 17.62
C ALA A 902 4.74 18.47 17.77
N HIS A 903 5.02 18.92 19.01
CA HIS A 903 5.82 20.10 19.32
C HIS A 903 6.97 19.75 20.29
N ALA A 904 7.66 18.65 20.05
CA ALA A 904 8.68 18.12 20.94
C ALA A 904 10.11 18.60 20.63
N TRP A 905 10.36 19.37 19.57
CA TRP A 905 11.70 19.80 19.16
C TRP A 905 11.97 21.24 19.54
N LEU A 906 13.21 21.54 19.97
CA LEU A 906 13.63 22.90 20.24
C LEU A 906 13.58 23.75 18.96
N HIS A 907 12.94 24.91 19.04
CA HIS A 907 12.61 25.80 17.95
C HIS A 907 12.83 27.27 18.33
N ASP A 908 13.40 28.05 17.43
CA ASP A 908 13.52 29.51 17.58
C ASP A 908 12.27 30.20 17.01
N ASN A 909 11.47 30.83 17.86
CA ASN A 909 10.17 31.41 17.47
C ASN A 909 10.25 32.79 16.78
N LYS A 910 11.45 33.34 16.58
CA LYS A 910 11.72 34.66 15.92
C LYS A 910 11.02 35.87 16.54
N LEU A 911 10.37 35.76 17.66
CA LEU A 911 9.73 36.92 18.29
C LEU A 911 10.77 37.90 18.87
N THR A 912 10.35 39.08 19.23
CA THR A 912 11.20 40.04 19.95
C THR A 912 10.54 40.30 21.33
N PRO A 913 11.14 39.78 22.41
CA PRO A 913 12.35 38.96 22.46
C PRO A 913 12.15 37.57 21.85
N CYS A 914 13.21 36.98 21.30
CA CYS A 914 13.20 35.61 20.78
C CYS A 914 13.11 34.62 21.95
N TYR A 915 12.35 33.51 21.71
CA TYR A 915 12.23 32.40 22.66
C TYR A 915 12.55 31.08 21.97
N VAL A 916 13.26 30.22 22.71
CA VAL A 916 13.40 28.81 22.34
C VAL A 916 12.20 28.05 22.90
N VAL A 917 11.37 27.54 22.02
CA VAL A 917 10.07 26.88 22.32
C VAL A 917 10.05 25.44 21.78
N GLY A 918 8.99 24.71 22.03
CA GLY A 918 8.72 23.44 21.39
C GLY A 918 7.93 23.61 20.09
N TRP A 919 8.38 22.99 19.01
CA TRP A 919 7.67 22.97 17.72
C TRP A 919 7.98 21.70 16.91
N ALA A 920 7.46 21.62 15.68
CA ALA A 920 7.66 20.47 14.79
C ALA A 920 9.09 20.48 14.17
N ASP A 921 9.64 19.30 13.91
CA ASP A 921 10.98 19.12 13.30
C ASP A 921 11.04 19.49 11.81
N THR A 922 9.90 19.54 11.15
CA THR A 922 9.80 19.93 9.72
C THR A 922 10.22 21.36 9.46
N GLU A 923 10.14 22.23 10.47
CA GLU A 923 10.45 23.65 10.33
C GLU A 923 11.96 23.93 10.37
N GLU A 924 12.41 24.85 9.53
CA GLU A 924 13.82 25.25 9.48
C GLU A 924 14.30 25.87 10.80
N ALA A 925 13.41 26.54 11.54
CA ALA A 925 13.69 27.11 12.85
C ALA A 925 13.80 26.07 13.98
N SER A 926 13.50 24.81 13.71
CA SER A 926 13.76 23.67 14.62
C SER A 926 15.09 22.97 14.34
N LYS A 927 15.85 23.47 13.34
CA LYS A 927 17.18 22.94 12.97
C LYS A 927 18.29 23.83 13.47
N TRP A 928 19.29 23.21 14.06
CA TRP A 928 20.37 23.90 14.74
C TRP A 928 21.73 23.40 14.28
N LYS A 929 22.69 24.29 14.11
CA LYS A 929 24.07 23.98 13.86
C LYS A 929 24.81 23.92 15.20
N ILE A 930 25.31 22.75 15.59
CA ILE A 930 26.03 22.51 16.84
C ILE A 930 27.52 22.46 16.50
N VAL A 931 28.27 23.46 16.96
CA VAL A 931 29.67 23.63 16.62
C VAL A 931 30.55 23.59 17.87
N PRO A 932 31.56 22.69 17.96
CA PRO A 932 32.48 22.64 19.06
C PRO A 932 33.34 23.93 19.15
N THR A 933 33.46 24.47 20.36
CA THR A 933 34.30 25.67 20.62
C THR A 933 35.79 25.34 20.80
N GLY A 934 36.13 24.06 20.87
CA GLY A 934 37.45 23.59 21.27
C GLY A 934 37.66 23.50 22.78
N GLU A 935 36.71 23.97 23.56
CA GLU A 935 36.74 23.91 25.02
C GLU A 935 36.15 22.58 25.54
N GLN A 936 36.63 22.14 26.69
CA GLN A 936 36.12 20.99 27.42
C GLN A 936 35.86 21.34 28.86
N LEU A 937 34.77 20.84 29.43
CA LEU A 937 34.50 20.99 30.86
C LEU A 937 35.44 20.08 31.68
N THR A 938 36.46 20.69 32.29
CA THR A 938 37.51 19.98 33.05
C THR A 938 37.19 19.87 34.55
N ALA A 939 36.23 20.66 35.05
CA ALA A 939 35.80 20.61 36.44
C ALA A 939 34.71 19.54 36.67
N ILE A 940 34.83 18.74 37.67
CA ILE A 940 33.71 17.95 38.19
C ILE A 940 32.75 18.97 38.81
N LEU A 941 31.54 19.07 38.24
CA LEU A 941 30.46 19.77 38.92
C LEU A 941 30.29 19.08 40.28
N ASN A 942 30.49 19.82 41.37
CA ASN A 942 30.23 19.34 42.71
C ASN A 942 28.74 19.05 42.81
N VAL A 943 28.39 17.76 42.71
CA VAL A 943 27.05 17.33 43.13
C VAL A 943 27.02 17.46 44.64
N ALA A 944 26.48 18.57 45.15
CA ALA A 944 26.08 18.70 46.53
C ALA A 944 24.85 17.80 46.71
N ASP A 945 25.08 16.51 46.88
CA ASP A 945 24.09 15.60 47.44
C ASP A 945 24.48 15.32 48.90
N GLU A 946 24.20 16.30 49.73
CA GLU A 946 24.29 16.17 51.19
C GLU A 946 23.03 15.53 51.76
N THR A 947 22.66 14.32 51.34
CA THR A 947 21.75 13.49 52.13
C THR A 947 21.80 12.01 51.73
N LYS A 948 22.93 11.36 51.99
CA LYS A 948 22.93 9.94 52.37
C LYS A 948 24.24 9.59 53.03
N ASN A 949 24.24 9.65 54.35
CA ASN A 949 25.33 9.22 55.19
C ASN A 949 25.33 7.70 55.27
N GLU A 950 25.64 7.00 54.17
CA GLU A 950 26.11 5.63 54.19
C GLU A 950 27.59 5.65 53.87
N SER A 951 28.41 5.26 54.82
CA SER A 951 29.85 5.21 54.71
C SER A 951 30.28 4.36 53.52
N LEU A 952 30.64 5.01 52.38
CA LEU A 952 31.17 4.33 51.21
C LEU A 952 32.40 3.52 51.62
N LYS A 953 32.38 2.21 51.39
CA LYS A 953 33.56 1.37 51.55
C LYS A 953 34.39 1.44 50.27
N PHE A 954 35.69 1.50 50.39
CA PHE A 954 36.66 1.59 49.35
C PHE A 954 37.42 0.28 49.18
N TYR A 955 37.75 -0.10 47.97
CA TYR A 955 38.48 -1.34 47.69
C TYR A 955 39.58 -1.05 46.68
N ASP A 956 40.74 -1.69 46.78
CA ASP A 956 41.76 -1.70 45.75
C ASP A 956 41.34 -2.55 44.54
N LEU A 957 42.13 -2.55 43.46
CA LEU A 957 41.80 -3.32 42.26
C LEU A 957 41.87 -4.83 42.46
N THR A 958 42.38 -5.32 43.57
CA THR A 958 42.38 -6.75 43.95
C THR A 958 41.17 -7.15 44.79
N GLY A 959 40.28 -6.18 45.15
CA GLY A 959 39.08 -6.40 45.96
C GLY A 959 39.29 -6.30 47.47
N ARG A 960 40.50 -5.89 47.93
CA ARG A 960 40.78 -5.70 49.38
C ARG A 960 40.21 -4.35 49.81
N GLN A 961 39.48 -4.37 50.92
CA GLN A 961 38.87 -3.16 51.50
C GLN A 961 39.95 -2.23 52.07
N LEU A 962 39.83 -0.95 51.68
CA LEU A 962 40.68 0.14 52.20
C LEU A 962 39.96 0.89 53.32
N LEU A 963 40.69 1.41 54.29
CA LEU A 963 40.13 2.14 55.44
C LEU A 963 39.55 3.50 55.03
N HIS A 964 40.05 4.10 53.96
CA HIS A 964 39.59 5.34 53.36
C HIS A 964 39.98 5.38 51.89
N ALA A 965 39.45 6.32 51.11
CA ALA A 965 39.82 6.53 49.70
C ALA A 965 41.31 6.83 49.63
N PRO A 966 42.09 6.17 48.75
CA PRO A 966 43.51 6.47 48.60
C PRO A 966 43.74 7.89 48.09
N ALA A 967 44.85 8.53 48.49
CA ALA A 967 45.19 9.87 48.03
C ALA A 967 45.55 9.92 46.55
N THR A 968 46.04 8.80 45.96
CA THR A 968 46.38 8.68 44.53
C THR A 968 46.04 7.26 44.05
N GLY A 969 45.77 7.10 42.73
CA GLY A 969 45.58 5.82 42.12
C GLY A 969 44.10 5.44 41.88
N ILE A 970 43.87 4.24 41.33
CA ILE A 970 42.53 3.74 41.00
C ILE A 970 42.00 2.84 42.10
N TYR A 971 40.75 3.03 42.47
CA TYR A 971 40.06 2.21 43.48
C TYR A 971 38.60 1.95 43.07
N ILE A 972 37.95 1.00 43.72
CA ILE A 972 36.53 0.68 43.55
C ILE A 972 35.77 1.08 44.81
N SER A 973 34.72 1.84 44.69
CA SER A 973 33.85 2.17 45.84
C SER A 973 32.69 1.15 45.92
N SER A 974 32.05 1.08 47.07
CA SER A 974 30.97 0.09 47.36
C SER A 974 29.76 0.22 46.45
N ASP A 975 29.65 1.32 45.72
CA ASP A 975 28.67 1.51 44.63
C ASP A 975 29.12 0.85 43.32
N ARG A 976 30.16 0.02 43.31
CA ARG A 976 30.80 -0.67 42.18
C ARG A 976 31.42 0.24 41.13
N LYS A 977 31.65 1.51 41.41
CA LYS A 977 32.28 2.44 40.48
C LYS A 977 33.81 2.43 40.63
N LYS A 978 34.52 2.36 39.50
CA LYS A 978 35.97 2.54 39.44
C LYS A 978 36.26 4.04 39.48
N ARG A 979 37.08 4.49 40.47
CA ARG A 979 37.43 5.90 40.69
C ARG A 979 38.93 6.11 40.62
N LEU A 980 39.34 7.29 40.17
CA LEU A 980 40.72 7.72 40.14
C LEU A 980 40.93 8.80 41.24
N ALA A 981 41.76 8.51 42.19
CA ALA A 981 42.25 9.52 43.13
C ALA A 981 43.46 10.20 42.50
N ARG A 982 43.46 11.49 42.45
CA ARG A 982 44.54 12.33 41.87
C ARG A 982 45.35 12.92 42.98
#